data_95f4c775593f9ddabf01ab14ae0fcdde
#
_entry.id   95f4c775593f9ddabf01ab14ae0fcdde
#
_cell.length_a   1.000
_cell.length_b   1.000
_cell.length_c   1.000
_cell.angle_alpha   90.00
_cell.angle_beta   90.00
_cell.angle_gamma   90.00
#
_symmetry.space_group_name_H-M   'P 1'
#
loop_
_entity.id
_entity.type
_entity.pdbx_description
1 polymer ?
#
loop_
_entity_poly.entity_id
_entity_poly.type
_entity_poly.pdbx_seq_one_letter_code
_entity_poly.pdbx_strand_id
1 'polypeptide(L)'
;MRRYHVELTGALRALLLVLVATCTVACRSGSNPSPPLVAPSAEAKTAAPVRGAMPLAVLHVVFDDPRLAKARELERAKDPAGALRAMREARPIELSQSERCAWDFVEGRLALASNATSDALLAFELARNGVCPLAGYATLRSAQALARGGRADEAIERAGIVPDGMAAKDEAKLVVAEALAAKSDRVTALPLWRAWLFANPHGSRWVDTTVRIANALLDGVDGPPENHAREAYDLATKIVIEAPKLADAAGAVAARSRAVAVLKPKDPFVSEALSDLERAKQAQAWYDAGEPNKAFDLASSVLTSTKTGAAACRAAVTRANAAVRAKGVKLNGWPEAVTACEKDEQLVNALYSGAKAHASKDPKLAIDWFGRVEQLFPAHRLADDARYRSALLVAQGSEEGHEARAEQMLRSLPDTYPAGDMRTEALFHVALGKMQRGDWETAKPLLDRIVELVPDDRHWATAGRAEYFRARAAAATRDAEGAQARYVHIVERYPLGFYMLLAHARLAAEDPALAARVLKDASQRDSDGAFPSSVHPILESAAITRAARLLEVGDVDAARREVTASGALADGVDSEVVWAIGALYNQAGLPELGHQFSRGKLTDFLSHYPEGRWRVPWEVAYPRAFESVVVKACALNTLPTPLAWGIMREESSFIADVRSHSNAIGLMQLIPPTAKWMASGTSIPFDDASLKRPEVSVELGTRLLSKLRVTHGHPALAIGAYNAGGGAVERWVAAKTNDELDLFVELVPYDETRNYIKRVLSSQAAYAYLYDPTALKEPLRLSLRLGR
;
A
#
# COMPACT_ATOMS: atom_id res chain seq x y z
N MET A 1 8.58 -22.84 14.55
CA MET A 1 7.38 -22.00 14.41
C MET A 1 7.83 -20.66 13.86
N ARG A 2 7.45 -20.34 12.64
CA ARG A 2 8.01 -19.23 11.88
C ARG A 2 7.21 -17.97 12.14
N ARG A 3 7.86 -16.92 12.61
CA ARG A 3 7.34 -15.56 12.70
C ARG A 3 7.26 -14.99 11.28
N TYR A 4 6.11 -14.50 10.89
CA TYR A 4 5.92 -13.80 9.62
C TYR A 4 5.80 -12.30 9.90
N HIS A 5 6.74 -11.52 9.36
CA HIS A 5 6.55 -10.10 9.13
C HIS A 5 5.84 -9.95 7.78
N VAL A 6 4.71 -9.27 7.77
CA VAL A 6 4.13 -8.75 6.54
C VAL A 6 4.90 -7.49 6.20
N GLU A 7 5.93 -7.63 5.38
CA GLU A 7 6.44 -6.50 4.62
C GLU A 7 5.60 -6.37 3.36
N LEU A 8 5.13 -5.18 3.08
CA LEU A 8 4.44 -4.81 1.85
C LEU A 8 5.22 -5.34 0.63
N THR A 9 4.52 -5.99 -0.28
CA THR A 9 5.08 -6.60 -1.48
C THR A 9 5.78 -5.59 -2.38
N GLY A 10 6.74 -6.04 -3.20
CA GLY A 10 7.54 -5.19 -4.08
C GLY A 10 6.75 -4.28 -5.03
N ALA A 11 5.51 -4.66 -5.40
CA ALA A 11 4.62 -3.80 -6.19
C ALA A 11 4.11 -2.59 -5.39
N LEU A 12 3.87 -2.73 -4.09
CA LEU A 12 3.54 -1.61 -3.21
C LEU A 12 4.76 -0.74 -2.89
N ARG A 13 5.96 -1.33 -2.82
CA ARG A 13 7.20 -0.56 -2.65
C ARG A 13 7.55 0.26 -3.89
N ALA A 14 7.30 -0.23 -5.09
CA ALA A 14 7.47 0.55 -6.31
C ALA A 14 6.50 1.74 -6.36
N LEU A 15 5.29 1.61 -5.83
CA LEU A 15 4.32 2.71 -5.70
C LEU A 15 4.64 3.67 -4.55
N LEU A 16 5.15 3.16 -3.42
CA LEU A 16 5.60 4.00 -2.29
C LEU A 16 6.94 4.71 -2.57
N LEU A 17 7.86 4.10 -3.34
CA LEU A 17 9.13 4.75 -3.71
C LEU A 17 8.93 5.96 -4.64
N VAL A 18 7.88 5.98 -5.44
CA VAL A 18 7.51 7.18 -6.22
C VAL A 18 6.99 8.31 -5.30
N LEU A 19 6.46 7.98 -4.12
CA LEU A 19 5.98 8.97 -3.13
C LEU A 19 7.06 9.37 -2.10
N VAL A 20 8.09 8.57 -1.87
CA VAL A 20 9.13 8.84 -0.85
C VAL A 20 10.40 9.46 -1.44
N ALA A 21 10.67 9.31 -2.74
CA ALA A 21 11.86 9.89 -3.38
C ALA A 21 11.83 11.41 -3.54
N THR A 22 10.73 12.09 -3.23
CA THR A 22 10.64 13.56 -3.26
C THR A 22 10.94 14.25 -1.92
N CYS A 23 11.20 13.50 -0.84
CA CYS A 23 11.37 14.07 0.50
C CYS A 23 12.80 14.17 1.05
N THR A 24 13.87 13.94 0.26
CA THR A 24 15.24 13.95 0.81
C THR A 24 16.21 15.00 0.26
N VAL A 25 15.72 16.03 -0.43
CA VAL A 25 16.60 17.14 -0.84
C VAL A 25 15.92 18.48 -0.51
N ALA A 26 15.92 18.89 0.73
CA ALA A 26 15.84 20.29 1.12
C ALA A 26 16.12 20.49 2.63
N CYS A 27 17.36 20.46 3.03
CA CYS A 27 17.84 21.15 4.24
C CYS A 27 19.29 21.57 4.03
N ARG A 28 19.51 22.70 3.42
CA ARG A 28 20.64 23.57 3.72
C ARG A 28 20.24 25.03 3.59
N SER A 29 20.39 25.70 4.69
CA SER A 29 20.21 27.13 4.92
C SER A 29 21.03 28.00 4.00
N GLY A 30 20.43 29.10 3.51
CA GLY A 30 21.12 30.21 2.84
C GLY A 30 20.12 31.32 2.56
N SER A 31 20.12 32.31 3.43
CA SER A 31 19.37 33.55 3.33
C SER A 31 19.88 34.43 2.19
N ASN A 32 18.99 34.86 1.28
CA ASN A 32 19.11 36.16 0.62
C ASN A 32 17.74 36.65 0.09
N PRO A 33 17.48 37.98 0.09
CA PRO A 33 16.14 38.52 -0.01
C PRO A 33 15.62 38.65 -1.44
N SER A 34 14.33 38.42 -1.59
CA SER A 34 13.59 38.60 -2.86
C SER A 34 13.29 40.05 -3.16
N PRO A 35 13.33 40.50 -4.43
CA PRO A 35 12.88 41.81 -4.83
C PRO A 35 11.32 41.89 -4.90
N PRO A 36 10.74 43.10 -4.84
CA PRO A 36 9.32 43.30 -4.66
C PRO A 36 8.53 43.02 -5.96
N LEU A 37 7.39 42.34 -5.77
CA LEU A 37 6.36 42.14 -6.79
C LEU A 37 5.65 43.43 -7.15
N VAL A 38 5.69 43.80 -8.44
CA VAL A 38 4.85 44.83 -9.05
C VAL A 38 3.50 44.24 -9.38
N ALA A 39 2.43 44.86 -8.87
CA ALA A 39 1.05 44.47 -9.16
C ALA A 39 0.66 44.92 -10.60
N PRO A 40 -0.05 44.09 -11.39
CA PRO A 40 -0.69 44.55 -12.59
C PRO A 40 -2.09 45.15 -12.28
N SER A 41 -2.37 46.25 -12.92
CA SER A 41 -3.59 47.03 -12.88
C SER A 41 -4.79 46.37 -13.52
N ALA A 42 -5.97 46.79 -13.06
CA ALA A 42 -7.32 46.28 -13.23
C ALA A 42 -7.88 46.29 -14.66
N GLU A 43 -8.98 45.51 -14.73
CA GLU A 43 -10.14 45.59 -15.62
C GLU A 43 -10.11 44.78 -16.91
N ALA A 44 -10.57 43.50 -16.77
CA ALA A 44 -11.39 42.88 -17.80
C ALA A 44 -12.65 42.31 -17.11
N LYS A 45 -13.81 42.80 -17.52
CA LYS A 45 -15.10 42.25 -17.11
C LYS A 45 -15.20 40.80 -17.56
N THR A 46 -15.02 39.89 -16.63
CA THR A 46 -15.27 38.47 -16.86
C THR A 46 -16.78 38.20 -16.73
N ALA A 47 -17.32 37.57 -17.74
CA ALA A 47 -18.63 36.90 -17.69
C ALA A 47 -18.68 35.96 -16.50
N ALA A 48 -19.83 35.95 -15.81
CA ALA A 48 -20.04 35.08 -14.65
C ALA A 48 -19.72 33.62 -15.04
N PRO A 49 -18.95 32.89 -14.19
CA PRO A 49 -18.69 31.48 -14.49
C PRO A 49 -20.02 30.74 -14.47
N VAL A 50 -20.31 30.03 -15.55
CA VAL A 50 -21.32 28.99 -15.57
C VAL A 50 -20.97 28.07 -14.41
N ARG A 51 -21.88 27.94 -13.44
CA ARG A 51 -21.77 26.94 -12.38
C ARG A 51 -21.75 25.57 -13.01
N GLY A 52 -20.58 25.13 -13.44
CA GLY A 52 -20.27 23.79 -13.88
C GLY A 52 -20.06 22.95 -12.64
N ALA A 53 -21.03 22.16 -12.32
CA ALA A 53 -21.05 21.22 -11.25
C ALA A 53 -19.73 20.42 -11.20
N MET A 54 -18.93 20.48 -10.11
CA MET A 54 -18.74 19.32 -9.50
C MET A 54 -17.54 18.49 -9.40
N PRO A 55 -17.03 18.22 -8.26
CA PRO A 55 -15.96 17.23 -8.08
C PRO A 55 -16.43 15.77 -7.94
N LEU A 56 -17.72 15.48 -7.90
CA LEU A 56 -18.24 14.13 -7.67
C LEU A 56 -19.37 13.75 -8.64
N ALA A 57 -19.28 14.18 -9.91
CA ALA A 57 -20.19 13.66 -10.95
C ALA A 57 -20.08 12.14 -10.96
N VAL A 58 -21.20 11.49 -11.08
CA VAL A 58 -21.27 10.04 -11.30
C VAL A 58 -20.49 9.75 -12.58
N LEU A 59 -19.43 8.95 -12.47
CA LEU A 59 -18.69 8.50 -13.64
C LEU A 59 -19.54 7.51 -14.43
N HIS A 60 -19.54 7.68 -15.73
CA HIS A 60 -20.18 6.74 -16.65
C HIS A 60 -19.11 5.83 -17.25
N VAL A 61 -18.68 4.85 -16.48
CA VAL A 61 -17.67 3.88 -16.93
C VAL A 61 -18.25 3.04 -18.07
N VAL A 62 -17.61 3.07 -19.24
CA VAL A 62 -18.08 2.37 -20.44
C VAL A 62 -18.32 0.89 -20.19
N PHE A 63 -17.44 0.24 -19.45
CA PHE A 63 -17.57 -1.18 -19.13
C PHE A 63 -18.64 -1.51 -18.09
N ASP A 64 -19.32 -0.52 -17.49
CA ASP A 64 -20.48 -0.78 -16.64
C ASP A 64 -21.77 -0.98 -17.43
N ASP A 65 -21.74 -0.69 -18.72
CA ASP A 65 -22.83 -1.03 -19.61
C ASP A 65 -23.08 -2.55 -19.61
N PRO A 66 -24.29 -3.02 -19.31
CA PRO A 66 -24.61 -4.45 -19.26
C PRO A 66 -24.32 -5.19 -20.58
N ARG A 67 -24.39 -4.50 -21.71
CA ARG A 67 -24.08 -5.04 -23.04
C ARG A 67 -22.61 -5.45 -23.17
N LEU A 68 -21.71 -4.80 -22.40
CA LEU A 68 -20.28 -5.03 -22.41
C LEU A 68 -19.81 -6.06 -21.35
N ALA A 69 -20.73 -6.76 -20.68
CA ALA A 69 -20.39 -7.73 -19.64
C ALA A 69 -19.35 -8.75 -20.12
N LYS A 70 -19.48 -9.25 -21.35
CA LYS A 70 -18.53 -10.21 -21.95
C LYS A 70 -17.18 -9.56 -22.27
N ALA A 71 -17.18 -8.35 -22.82
CA ALA A 71 -15.97 -7.60 -23.13
C ALA A 71 -15.20 -7.29 -21.84
N ARG A 72 -15.89 -6.87 -20.77
CA ARG A 72 -15.31 -6.62 -19.45
C ARG A 72 -14.67 -7.87 -18.84
N GLU A 73 -15.32 -9.04 -18.95
CA GLU A 73 -14.76 -10.32 -18.50
C GLU A 73 -13.45 -10.64 -19.21
N LEU A 74 -13.41 -10.50 -20.53
CA LEU A 74 -12.24 -10.79 -21.37
C LEU A 74 -11.09 -9.79 -21.11
N GLU A 75 -11.39 -8.53 -20.90
CA GLU A 75 -10.38 -7.53 -20.51
C GLU A 75 -9.74 -7.87 -19.14
N ARG A 76 -10.56 -8.24 -18.15
CA ARG A 76 -10.07 -8.70 -16.85
C ARG A 76 -9.22 -9.98 -16.96
N ALA A 77 -9.54 -10.85 -17.91
CA ALA A 77 -8.76 -12.03 -18.25
C ALA A 77 -7.47 -11.73 -19.02
N LYS A 78 -7.16 -10.45 -19.31
CA LYS A 78 -6.03 -9.99 -20.13
C LYS A 78 -6.06 -10.52 -21.56
N ASP A 79 -7.27 -10.68 -22.11
CA ASP A 79 -7.53 -10.97 -23.52
C ASP A 79 -8.09 -9.73 -24.24
N PRO A 80 -7.27 -8.74 -24.62
CA PRO A 80 -7.74 -7.53 -25.27
C PRO A 80 -8.32 -7.79 -26.67
N ALA A 81 -7.85 -8.82 -27.39
CA ALA A 81 -8.38 -9.15 -28.70
C ALA A 81 -9.79 -9.75 -28.61
N GLY A 82 -10.03 -10.62 -27.62
CA GLY A 82 -11.38 -11.12 -27.32
C GLY A 82 -12.31 -10.02 -26.85
N ALA A 83 -11.83 -9.14 -25.97
CA ALA A 83 -12.59 -8.00 -25.48
C ALA A 83 -13.01 -7.04 -26.63
N LEU A 84 -12.08 -6.77 -27.55
CA LEU A 84 -12.35 -5.95 -28.75
C LEU A 84 -13.47 -6.54 -29.61
N ARG A 85 -13.40 -7.85 -29.89
CA ARG A 85 -14.45 -8.53 -30.67
C ARG A 85 -15.82 -8.44 -29.97
N ALA A 86 -15.86 -8.79 -28.68
CA ALA A 86 -17.10 -8.74 -27.91
C ALA A 86 -17.67 -7.31 -27.81
N MET A 87 -16.83 -6.29 -27.72
CA MET A 87 -17.24 -4.89 -27.71
C MET A 87 -17.86 -4.48 -29.05
N ARG A 88 -17.26 -4.86 -30.19
CA ARG A 88 -17.78 -4.58 -31.52
C ARG A 88 -19.14 -5.25 -31.78
N GLU A 89 -19.29 -6.51 -31.33
CA GLU A 89 -20.54 -7.24 -31.41
C GLU A 89 -21.68 -6.58 -30.60
N ALA A 90 -21.32 -5.99 -29.46
CA ALA A 90 -22.26 -5.33 -28.56
C ALA A 90 -22.54 -3.86 -28.89
N ARG A 91 -21.86 -3.30 -29.90
CA ARG A 91 -21.95 -1.84 -30.22
C ARG A 91 -23.35 -1.45 -30.63
N PRO A 92 -24.00 -0.48 -29.97
CA PRO A 92 -25.31 0.03 -30.38
C PRO A 92 -25.25 0.75 -31.72
N ILE A 93 -26.38 0.68 -32.46
CA ILE A 93 -26.53 1.40 -33.73
C ILE A 93 -26.60 2.91 -33.46
N GLU A 94 -27.29 3.31 -32.40
CA GLU A 94 -27.45 4.71 -32.02
C GLU A 94 -26.70 4.96 -30.70
N LEU A 95 -25.74 5.87 -30.75
CA LEU A 95 -24.99 6.41 -29.63
C LEU A 95 -25.06 7.93 -29.67
N SER A 96 -25.24 8.57 -28.52
CA SER A 96 -25.02 10.00 -28.40
C SER A 96 -23.58 10.36 -28.75
N GLN A 97 -23.32 11.61 -29.05
CA GLN A 97 -21.97 12.05 -29.44
C GLN A 97 -20.94 11.77 -28.33
N SER A 98 -21.31 11.95 -27.04
CA SER A 98 -20.43 11.67 -25.91
C SER A 98 -20.14 10.17 -25.74
N GLU A 99 -21.19 9.34 -25.86
CA GLU A 99 -21.02 7.88 -25.79
C GLU A 99 -20.18 7.36 -26.95
N ARG A 100 -20.40 7.86 -28.15
CA ARG A 100 -19.61 7.49 -29.35
C ARG A 100 -18.14 7.78 -29.14
N CYS A 101 -17.78 8.96 -28.63
CA CYS A 101 -16.41 9.31 -28.30
C CYS A 101 -15.80 8.30 -27.33
N ALA A 102 -16.50 7.96 -26.24
CA ALA A 102 -16.01 7.03 -25.23
C ALA A 102 -15.86 5.60 -25.78
N TRP A 103 -16.84 5.13 -26.57
CA TRP A 103 -16.77 3.82 -27.21
C TRP A 103 -15.62 3.72 -28.22
N ASP A 104 -15.44 4.71 -29.08
CA ASP A 104 -14.36 4.75 -30.05
C ASP A 104 -13.00 4.78 -29.35
N PHE A 105 -12.88 5.51 -28.24
CA PHE A 105 -11.64 5.53 -27.45
C PHE A 105 -11.32 4.17 -26.83
N VAL A 106 -12.30 3.49 -26.21
CA VAL A 106 -12.11 2.15 -25.64
C VAL A 106 -11.78 1.13 -26.73
N GLU A 107 -12.47 1.18 -27.87
CA GLU A 107 -12.17 0.32 -29.03
C GLU A 107 -10.71 0.50 -29.48
N GLY A 108 -10.27 1.77 -29.64
CA GLY A 108 -8.88 2.09 -29.96
C GLY A 108 -7.88 1.57 -28.94
N ARG A 109 -8.20 1.67 -27.65
CA ARG A 109 -7.35 1.17 -26.55
C ARG A 109 -7.20 -0.34 -26.59
N LEU A 110 -8.29 -1.08 -26.78
CA LEU A 110 -8.27 -2.54 -26.89
C LEU A 110 -7.54 -3.01 -28.16
N ALA A 111 -7.75 -2.31 -29.28
CA ALA A 111 -7.04 -2.58 -30.54
C ALA A 111 -5.52 -2.35 -30.38
N LEU A 112 -5.11 -1.25 -29.74
CA LEU A 112 -3.70 -0.96 -29.49
C LEU A 112 -3.06 -2.01 -28.55
N ALA A 113 -3.79 -2.47 -27.54
CA ALA A 113 -3.34 -3.50 -26.62
C ALA A 113 -3.22 -4.88 -27.28
N SER A 114 -4.02 -5.16 -28.32
CA SER A 114 -3.95 -6.39 -29.12
C SER A 114 -3.02 -6.30 -30.33
N ASN A 115 -2.23 -5.21 -30.46
CA ASN A 115 -1.36 -4.91 -31.62
C ASN A 115 -2.09 -4.74 -32.96
N ALA A 116 -3.40 -4.54 -32.96
CA ALA A 116 -4.20 -4.21 -34.13
C ALA A 116 -4.06 -2.70 -34.46
N THR A 117 -2.87 -2.29 -34.90
CA THR A 117 -2.48 -0.87 -35.03
C THR A 117 -3.36 -0.07 -36.00
N SER A 118 -3.80 -0.67 -37.11
CA SER A 118 -4.70 -0.02 -38.09
C SER A 118 -6.07 0.24 -37.49
N ASP A 119 -6.62 -0.74 -36.78
CA ASP A 119 -7.92 -0.61 -36.11
C ASP A 119 -7.85 0.44 -34.99
N ALA A 120 -6.75 0.42 -34.22
CA ALA A 120 -6.49 1.40 -33.17
C ALA A 120 -6.45 2.82 -33.74
N LEU A 121 -5.72 3.01 -34.87
CA LEU A 121 -5.65 4.31 -35.54
C LEU A 121 -7.03 4.79 -35.99
N LEU A 122 -7.81 3.94 -36.66
CA LEU A 122 -9.16 4.29 -37.12
C LEU A 122 -10.04 4.74 -35.95
N ALA A 123 -10.08 3.96 -34.88
CA ALA A 123 -10.92 4.25 -33.72
C ALA A 123 -10.49 5.56 -33.02
N PHE A 124 -9.20 5.80 -32.83
CA PHE A 124 -8.71 7.05 -32.23
C PHE A 124 -8.92 8.26 -33.16
N GLU A 125 -8.87 8.11 -34.47
CA GLU A 125 -9.22 9.19 -35.41
C GLU A 125 -10.70 9.58 -35.29
N LEU A 126 -11.61 8.61 -35.11
CA LEU A 126 -13.03 8.89 -34.88
C LEU A 126 -13.21 9.63 -33.54
N ALA A 127 -12.53 9.17 -32.46
CA ALA A 127 -12.58 9.83 -31.17
C ALA A 127 -11.99 11.24 -31.20
N ARG A 128 -10.96 11.51 -32.02
CA ARG A 128 -10.30 12.81 -32.14
C ARG A 128 -11.12 13.85 -32.91
N ASN A 129 -11.82 13.42 -33.95
CA ASN A 129 -12.48 14.35 -34.91
C ASN A 129 -13.84 14.86 -34.41
N GLY A 130 -14.36 14.33 -33.31
CA GLY A 130 -15.61 14.79 -32.68
C GLY A 130 -15.41 15.87 -31.61
N VAL A 131 -16.52 16.40 -31.12
CA VAL A 131 -16.51 17.17 -29.84
C VAL A 131 -16.33 16.18 -28.71
N CYS A 132 -15.10 15.77 -28.49
CA CYS A 132 -14.71 14.74 -27.57
C CYS A 132 -13.77 15.29 -26.46
N PRO A 133 -14.13 15.17 -25.19
CA PRO A 133 -13.26 15.61 -24.09
C PRO A 133 -11.91 14.90 -24.06
N LEU A 134 -11.81 13.75 -24.74
CA LEU A 134 -10.59 12.92 -24.82
C LEU A 134 -9.79 13.16 -26.09
N ALA A 135 -10.14 14.14 -26.94
CA ALA A 135 -9.49 14.37 -28.23
C ALA A 135 -7.96 14.51 -28.14
N GLY A 136 -7.43 15.19 -27.13
CA GLY A 136 -5.99 15.29 -26.89
C GLY A 136 -5.33 13.95 -26.61
N TYR A 137 -5.98 13.08 -25.82
CA TYR A 137 -5.51 11.73 -25.56
C TYR A 137 -5.71 10.80 -26.77
N ALA A 138 -6.80 10.92 -27.50
CA ALA A 138 -6.99 10.21 -28.76
C ALA A 138 -5.88 10.58 -29.78
N THR A 139 -5.46 11.85 -29.82
CA THR A 139 -4.32 12.32 -30.61
C THR A 139 -3.02 11.63 -30.18
N LEU A 140 -2.72 11.56 -28.90
CA LEU A 140 -1.55 10.85 -28.38
C LEU A 140 -1.60 9.35 -28.75
N ARG A 141 -2.75 8.69 -28.53
CA ARG A 141 -2.91 7.26 -28.81
C ARG A 141 -2.83 6.96 -30.33
N SER A 142 -3.34 7.87 -31.18
CA SER A 142 -3.13 7.81 -32.63
C SER A 142 -1.65 7.87 -33.00
N ALA A 143 -0.89 8.80 -32.39
CA ALA A 143 0.55 8.90 -32.60
C ALA A 143 1.28 7.61 -32.18
N GLN A 144 0.89 7.00 -31.09
CA GLN A 144 1.44 5.70 -30.65
C GLN A 144 1.11 4.56 -31.62
N ALA A 145 -0.12 4.53 -32.16
CA ALA A 145 -0.52 3.53 -33.16
C ALA A 145 0.28 3.70 -34.45
N LEU A 146 0.45 4.94 -34.91
CA LEU A 146 1.28 5.28 -36.09
C LEU A 146 2.73 4.84 -35.92
N ALA A 147 3.33 5.16 -34.75
CA ALA A 147 4.71 4.76 -34.46
C ALA A 147 4.87 3.23 -34.47
N ARG A 148 3.94 2.51 -33.82
CA ARG A 148 3.95 1.03 -33.83
C ARG A 148 3.71 0.44 -35.23
N GLY A 149 2.95 1.13 -36.07
CA GLY A 149 2.69 0.75 -37.44
C GLY A 149 3.82 1.13 -38.43
N GLY A 150 4.95 1.66 -37.96
CA GLY A 150 6.09 2.07 -38.76
C GLY A 150 5.91 3.38 -39.55
N ARG A 151 4.84 4.15 -39.27
CA ARG A 151 4.50 5.43 -39.92
C ARG A 151 5.11 6.60 -39.15
N ALA A 152 6.45 6.65 -39.09
CA ALA A 152 7.18 7.52 -38.17
C ALA A 152 6.93 9.03 -38.40
N ASP A 153 6.87 9.49 -39.67
CA ASP A 153 6.62 10.91 -39.98
C ASP A 153 5.25 11.36 -39.48
N GLU A 154 4.24 10.56 -39.73
CA GLU A 154 2.89 10.85 -39.30
C GLU A 154 2.74 10.75 -37.78
N ALA A 155 3.52 9.85 -37.14
CA ALA A 155 3.57 9.77 -35.67
C ALA A 155 4.15 11.04 -35.06
N ILE A 156 5.23 11.61 -35.64
CA ILE A 156 5.86 12.86 -35.21
C ILE A 156 4.89 14.02 -35.37
N GLU A 157 4.28 14.17 -36.52
CA GLU A 157 3.27 15.21 -36.79
C GLU A 157 2.12 15.11 -35.77
N ARG A 158 1.59 13.89 -35.60
CA ARG A 158 0.46 13.65 -34.71
C ARG A 158 0.80 13.92 -33.24
N ALA A 159 1.96 13.51 -32.76
CA ALA A 159 2.42 13.78 -31.40
C ALA A 159 2.68 15.27 -31.17
N GLY A 160 3.12 16.01 -32.19
CA GLY A 160 3.38 17.44 -32.16
C GLY A 160 2.15 18.27 -31.80
N ILE A 161 0.98 17.86 -32.27
CA ILE A 161 -0.29 18.59 -32.06
C ILE A 161 -1.02 18.19 -30.76
N VAL A 162 -0.44 17.32 -29.91
CA VAL A 162 -0.99 17.07 -28.57
C VAL A 162 -0.96 18.39 -27.79
N PRO A 163 -2.08 18.83 -27.20
CA PRO A 163 -2.17 20.13 -26.55
C PRO A 163 -1.20 20.29 -25.38
N ASP A 164 -0.65 21.49 -25.20
CA ASP A 164 0.12 21.86 -24.03
C ASP A 164 -0.78 21.91 -22.78
N GLY A 165 -0.17 21.77 -21.58
CA GLY A 165 -0.91 21.76 -20.31
C GLY A 165 -1.66 20.46 -20.01
N MET A 166 -1.44 19.41 -20.81
CA MET A 166 -1.89 18.05 -20.53
C MET A 166 -0.71 17.17 -20.11
N ALA A 167 -0.92 16.27 -19.19
CA ALA A 167 0.07 15.24 -18.83
C ALA A 167 0.46 14.35 -20.04
N ALA A 168 -0.42 14.26 -21.04
CA ALA A 168 -0.16 13.61 -22.31
C ALA A 168 1.05 14.18 -23.08
N LYS A 169 1.39 15.47 -22.89
CA LYS A 169 2.44 16.15 -23.67
C LYS A 169 3.83 15.54 -23.47
N ASP A 170 4.16 15.16 -22.25
CA ASP A 170 5.45 14.53 -21.98
C ASP A 170 5.56 13.12 -22.57
N GLU A 171 4.45 12.38 -22.58
CA GLU A 171 4.38 11.09 -23.27
C GLU A 171 4.45 11.26 -24.80
N ALA A 172 3.86 12.34 -25.35
CA ALA A 172 3.96 12.68 -26.77
C ALA A 172 5.41 12.96 -27.19
N LYS A 173 6.19 13.68 -26.36
CA LYS A 173 7.62 13.89 -26.61
C LYS A 173 8.39 12.57 -26.68
N LEU A 174 8.04 11.60 -25.86
CA LEU A 174 8.65 10.26 -25.93
C LEU A 174 8.28 9.54 -27.24
N VAL A 175 7.03 9.64 -27.68
CA VAL A 175 6.60 9.09 -28.99
C VAL A 175 7.39 9.72 -30.13
N VAL A 176 7.58 11.05 -30.10
CA VAL A 176 8.42 11.75 -31.11
C VAL A 176 9.85 11.22 -31.11
N ALA A 177 10.46 11.06 -29.93
CA ALA A 177 11.82 10.53 -29.84
C ALA A 177 11.94 9.09 -30.38
N GLU A 178 10.94 8.23 -30.10
CA GLU A 178 10.91 6.87 -30.63
C GLU A 178 10.72 6.82 -32.14
N ALA A 179 9.85 7.67 -32.68
CA ALA A 179 9.60 7.76 -34.12
C ALA A 179 10.83 8.31 -34.87
N LEU A 180 11.50 9.34 -34.35
CA LEU A 180 12.77 9.85 -34.87
C LEU A 180 13.86 8.76 -34.89
N ALA A 181 13.98 8.01 -33.82
CA ALA A 181 14.93 6.89 -33.76
C ALA A 181 14.63 5.79 -34.78
N ALA A 182 13.37 5.49 -35.01
CA ALA A 182 12.93 4.54 -36.04
C ALA A 182 13.33 5.00 -37.47
N LYS A 183 13.42 6.31 -37.69
CA LYS A 183 13.94 6.93 -38.91
C LYS A 183 15.45 7.06 -38.94
N SER A 184 16.16 6.50 -37.97
CA SER A 184 17.61 6.66 -37.76
C SER A 184 18.05 8.09 -37.38
N ASP A 185 17.15 9.00 -37.10
CA ASP A 185 17.46 10.34 -36.57
C ASP A 185 17.57 10.29 -35.03
N ARG A 186 18.64 9.68 -34.57
CA ARG A 186 18.92 9.58 -33.14
C ARG A 186 19.50 10.88 -32.56
N VAL A 187 20.03 11.75 -33.38
CA VAL A 187 20.60 13.04 -32.93
C VAL A 187 19.48 13.88 -32.34
N THR A 188 18.36 13.99 -33.04
CA THR A 188 17.17 14.73 -32.57
C THR A 188 16.43 13.97 -31.45
N ALA A 189 16.46 12.63 -31.45
CA ALA A 189 15.80 11.82 -30.43
C ALA A 189 16.46 11.89 -29.06
N LEU A 190 17.80 11.95 -29.02
CA LEU A 190 18.59 11.86 -27.77
C LEU A 190 18.23 12.92 -26.71
N PRO A 191 18.16 14.23 -27.01
CA PRO A 191 17.75 15.23 -26.03
C PRO A 191 16.32 15.02 -25.52
N LEU A 192 15.42 14.50 -26.33
CA LEU A 192 14.05 14.21 -25.90
C LEU A 192 14.01 13.04 -24.92
N TRP A 193 14.78 11.96 -25.17
CA TRP A 193 14.92 10.86 -24.21
C TRP A 193 15.52 11.31 -22.89
N ARG A 194 16.58 12.13 -22.92
CA ARG A 194 17.21 12.68 -21.71
C ARG A 194 16.21 13.54 -20.91
N ALA A 195 15.47 14.42 -21.57
CA ALA A 195 14.45 15.25 -20.94
C ALA A 195 13.34 14.40 -20.30
N TRP A 196 12.87 13.37 -21.00
CA TRP A 196 11.86 12.47 -20.45
C TRP A 196 12.40 11.69 -19.24
N LEU A 197 13.60 11.13 -19.32
CA LEU A 197 14.22 10.37 -18.23
C LEU A 197 14.43 11.27 -16.99
N PHE A 198 14.83 12.52 -17.19
CA PHE A 198 14.99 13.49 -16.10
C PHE A 198 13.66 13.74 -15.37
N ALA A 199 12.58 13.91 -16.11
CA ALA A 199 11.24 14.09 -15.55
C ALA A 199 10.65 12.80 -14.95
N ASN A 200 11.11 11.61 -15.39
CA ASN A 200 10.57 10.31 -15.03
C ASN A 200 11.66 9.30 -14.64
N PRO A 201 12.49 9.57 -13.62
CA PRO A 201 13.68 8.76 -13.29
C PRO A 201 13.39 7.32 -12.88
N HIS A 202 12.15 7.03 -12.48
CA HIS A 202 11.64 5.71 -12.09
C HIS A 202 10.28 5.40 -12.74
N GLY A 203 9.94 6.09 -13.82
CA GLY A 203 8.72 5.84 -14.60
C GLY A 203 8.72 4.44 -15.22
N SER A 204 7.55 3.95 -15.64
CA SER A 204 7.39 2.59 -16.19
C SER A 204 8.31 2.27 -17.40
N ARG A 205 8.82 3.31 -18.08
CA ARG A 205 9.68 3.20 -19.26
C ARG A 205 11.14 3.61 -19.01
N TRP A 206 11.54 3.81 -17.74
CA TRP A 206 12.87 4.34 -17.42
C TRP A 206 14.00 3.41 -17.89
N VAL A 207 13.85 2.10 -17.73
CA VAL A 207 14.86 1.10 -18.13
C VAL A 207 15.07 1.14 -19.65
N ASP A 208 13.99 1.03 -20.43
CA ASP A 208 14.04 1.05 -21.89
C ASP A 208 14.63 2.36 -22.43
N THR A 209 14.17 3.51 -21.91
CA THR A 209 14.67 4.83 -22.30
C THR A 209 16.16 4.99 -21.94
N THR A 210 16.58 4.54 -20.77
CA THR A 210 17.99 4.61 -20.34
C THR A 210 18.89 3.79 -21.24
N VAL A 211 18.48 2.57 -21.65
CA VAL A 211 19.24 1.73 -22.58
C VAL A 211 19.33 2.38 -23.97
N ARG A 212 18.27 3.03 -24.46
CA ARG A 212 18.28 3.78 -25.71
C ARG A 212 19.28 4.91 -25.69
N ILE A 213 19.31 5.68 -24.61
CA ILE A 213 20.31 6.75 -24.40
C ILE A 213 21.73 6.17 -24.41
N ALA A 214 21.99 5.14 -23.60
CA ALA A 214 23.32 4.51 -23.52
C ALA A 214 23.80 4.01 -24.88
N ASN A 215 22.94 3.32 -25.65
CA ASN A 215 23.29 2.85 -26.98
C ASN A 215 23.49 4.01 -27.97
N ALA A 216 22.68 5.06 -27.94
CA ALA A 216 22.85 6.22 -28.82
C ALA A 216 24.22 6.90 -28.59
N LEU A 217 24.63 7.05 -27.35
CA LEU A 217 25.93 7.59 -26.96
C LEU A 217 27.09 6.72 -27.48
N LEU A 218 26.95 5.40 -27.36
CA LEU A 218 27.99 4.44 -27.84
C LEU A 218 28.00 4.27 -29.35
N ASP A 219 26.94 4.67 -30.02
CA ASP A 219 26.88 4.69 -31.50
C ASP A 219 27.36 6.04 -32.06
N GLY A 220 27.86 6.94 -31.22
CA GLY A 220 28.44 8.22 -31.64
C GLY A 220 27.41 9.29 -32.02
N VAL A 221 26.20 9.18 -31.56
CA VAL A 221 25.11 10.11 -31.90
C VAL A 221 25.36 11.54 -31.38
N ASP A 222 26.00 11.67 -30.21
CA ASP A 222 26.36 12.97 -29.58
C ASP A 222 27.84 13.34 -29.75
N GLY A 223 28.51 12.75 -30.76
CA GLY A 223 29.92 12.88 -30.98
C GLY A 223 30.71 11.58 -30.76
N PRO A 224 32.04 11.61 -30.76
CA PRO A 224 32.84 10.39 -30.61
C PRO A 224 32.46 9.60 -29.34
N PRO A 225 32.25 8.26 -29.47
CA PRO A 225 31.84 7.41 -28.34
C PRO A 225 32.75 7.54 -27.11
N GLU A 226 34.02 7.85 -27.31
CA GLU A 226 35.04 8.01 -26.25
C GLU A 226 34.71 9.17 -25.29
N ASN A 227 33.96 10.17 -25.74
CA ASN A 227 33.56 11.33 -24.92
C ASN A 227 32.36 11.01 -24.04
N HIS A 228 31.53 10.05 -24.44
CA HIS A 228 30.26 9.74 -23.79
C HIS A 228 30.19 8.33 -23.20
N ALA A 229 31.25 7.52 -23.39
CA ALA A 229 31.27 6.15 -22.89
C ALA A 229 31.12 6.06 -21.36
N ARG A 230 31.58 7.07 -20.61
CA ARG A 230 31.42 7.11 -19.15
C ARG A 230 29.94 7.29 -18.79
N GLU A 231 29.22 8.22 -19.42
CA GLU A 231 27.79 8.40 -19.21
C GLU A 231 27.02 7.11 -19.57
N ALA A 232 27.33 6.51 -20.71
CA ALA A 232 26.70 5.26 -21.13
C ALA A 232 26.97 4.10 -20.15
N TYR A 233 28.20 4.01 -19.62
CA TYR A 233 28.58 3.04 -18.60
C TYR A 233 27.76 3.22 -17.32
N ASP A 234 27.67 4.46 -16.82
CA ASP A 234 26.97 4.76 -15.57
C ASP A 234 25.47 4.49 -15.71
N LEU A 235 24.85 4.87 -16.82
CA LEU A 235 23.45 4.61 -17.12
C LEU A 235 23.15 3.10 -17.19
N ALA A 236 23.95 2.35 -17.93
CA ALA A 236 23.77 0.90 -18.07
C ALA A 236 24.05 0.18 -16.73
N THR A 237 25.08 0.59 -15.99
CA THR A 237 25.42 0.04 -14.67
C THR A 237 24.28 0.27 -13.67
N LYS A 238 23.65 1.45 -13.69
CA LYS A 238 22.48 1.74 -12.85
C LYS A 238 21.38 0.69 -13.07
N ILE A 239 21.03 0.37 -14.31
CA ILE A 239 20.00 -0.65 -14.59
C ILE A 239 20.44 -2.03 -14.11
N VAL A 240 21.69 -2.41 -14.38
CA VAL A 240 22.23 -3.71 -13.96
C VAL A 240 22.15 -3.89 -12.44
N ILE A 241 22.33 -2.81 -11.68
CA ILE A 241 22.28 -2.83 -10.22
C ILE A 241 20.83 -2.73 -9.71
N GLU A 242 20.05 -1.74 -10.15
CA GLU A 242 18.75 -1.39 -9.58
C GLU A 242 17.58 -2.21 -10.15
N ALA A 243 17.71 -2.69 -11.40
CA ALA A 243 16.69 -3.50 -12.07
C ALA A 243 17.27 -4.79 -12.69
N PRO A 244 17.98 -5.62 -11.91
CA PRO A 244 18.73 -6.75 -12.44
C PRO A 244 17.87 -7.79 -13.16
N LYS A 245 16.57 -7.87 -12.82
CA LYS A 245 15.60 -8.75 -13.47
C LYS A 245 15.29 -8.35 -14.91
N LEU A 246 15.42 -7.08 -15.23
CA LEU A 246 15.13 -6.51 -16.56
C LEU A 246 16.40 -6.22 -17.37
N ALA A 247 17.57 -6.17 -16.72
CA ALA A 247 18.81 -5.65 -17.30
C ALA A 247 19.27 -6.39 -18.57
N ASP A 248 19.16 -7.71 -18.61
CA ASP A 248 19.58 -8.53 -19.74
C ASP A 248 18.59 -8.39 -20.91
N ALA A 249 17.30 -8.59 -20.64
CA ALA A 249 16.25 -8.48 -21.65
C ALA A 249 16.16 -7.08 -22.28
N ALA A 250 16.46 -6.03 -21.50
CA ALA A 250 16.49 -4.66 -22.00
C ALA A 250 17.79 -4.32 -22.76
N GLY A 251 18.81 -5.16 -22.71
CA GLY A 251 20.11 -4.91 -23.36
C GLY A 251 21.07 -4.03 -22.57
N ALA A 252 20.80 -3.78 -21.27
CA ALA A 252 21.67 -2.96 -20.43
C ALA A 252 23.04 -3.61 -20.18
N VAL A 253 23.09 -4.92 -20.04
CA VAL A 253 24.34 -5.68 -19.90
C VAL A 253 25.22 -5.49 -21.14
N ALA A 254 24.67 -5.65 -22.34
CA ALA A 254 25.38 -5.47 -23.60
C ALA A 254 25.87 -4.02 -23.78
N ALA A 255 25.04 -3.03 -23.46
CA ALA A 255 25.42 -1.62 -23.51
C ALA A 255 26.56 -1.32 -22.54
N ARG A 256 26.54 -1.89 -21.33
CA ARG A 256 27.62 -1.74 -20.35
C ARG A 256 28.93 -2.34 -20.86
N SER A 257 28.91 -3.55 -21.43
CA SER A 257 30.10 -4.19 -21.99
C SER A 257 30.70 -3.38 -23.14
N ARG A 258 29.86 -2.83 -24.01
CA ARG A 258 30.33 -1.91 -25.08
C ARG A 258 31.03 -0.67 -24.49
N ALA A 259 30.41 -0.07 -23.45
CA ALA A 259 31.02 1.10 -22.81
C ALA A 259 32.36 0.78 -22.16
N VAL A 260 32.48 -0.39 -21.50
CA VAL A 260 33.75 -0.89 -20.95
C VAL A 260 34.82 -1.02 -22.06
N ALA A 261 34.48 -1.61 -23.20
CA ALA A 261 35.40 -1.78 -24.31
C ALA A 261 35.98 -0.43 -24.83
N VAL A 262 35.16 0.62 -24.83
CA VAL A 262 35.58 1.98 -25.22
C VAL A 262 36.42 2.66 -24.13
N LEU A 263 36.10 2.48 -22.87
CA LEU A 263 36.77 3.15 -21.75
C LEU A 263 38.09 2.50 -21.34
N LYS A 264 38.18 1.18 -21.39
CA LYS A 264 39.29 0.40 -20.83
C LYS A 264 40.68 0.81 -21.34
N PRO A 265 40.87 1.23 -22.61
CA PRO A 265 42.18 1.71 -23.07
C PRO A 265 42.69 2.98 -22.40
N LYS A 266 41.74 3.80 -21.88
CA LYS A 266 42.05 5.08 -21.24
C LYS A 266 41.89 5.05 -19.71
N ASP A 267 41.08 4.10 -19.18
CA ASP A 267 40.82 3.94 -17.76
C ASP A 267 40.89 2.43 -17.41
N PRO A 268 42.06 1.95 -16.97
CA PRO A 268 42.26 0.52 -16.66
C PRO A 268 41.43 0.04 -15.45
N PHE A 269 40.88 0.95 -14.68
CA PHE A 269 40.01 0.62 -13.53
C PHE A 269 38.56 0.31 -13.92
N VAL A 270 38.15 0.60 -15.17
CA VAL A 270 36.85 0.22 -15.67
C VAL A 270 36.85 -1.29 -15.97
N SER A 271 35.86 -1.98 -15.43
CA SER A 271 35.77 -3.45 -15.49
C SER A 271 34.38 -3.92 -15.93
N GLU A 272 34.40 -5.09 -16.64
CA GLU A 272 33.16 -5.84 -16.88
C GLU A 272 32.52 -6.36 -15.59
N ALA A 273 33.35 -6.72 -14.61
CA ALA A 273 32.86 -7.14 -13.31
C ALA A 273 32.39 -5.91 -12.49
N LEU A 274 31.26 -6.04 -11.84
CA LEU A 274 30.82 -5.08 -10.84
C LEU A 274 31.77 -5.14 -9.64
N SER A 275 32.04 -3.98 -9.04
CA SER A 275 32.73 -3.91 -7.75
C SER A 275 31.93 -4.62 -6.65
N ASP A 276 32.58 -5.00 -5.57
CA ASP A 276 31.91 -5.69 -4.46
C ASP A 276 30.75 -4.86 -3.87
N LEU A 277 30.87 -3.53 -3.83
CA LEU A 277 29.78 -2.67 -3.38
C LEU A 277 28.59 -2.66 -4.37
N GLU A 278 28.85 -2.63 -5.65
CA GLU A 278 27.82 -2.72 -6.69
C GLU A 278 27.12 -4.08 -6.66
N ARG A 279 27.89 -5.18 -6.52
CA ARG A 279 27.35 -6.52 -6.35
C ARG A 279 26.48 -6.65 -5.09
N ALA A 280 26.90 -6.04 -3.99
CA ALA A 280 26.10 -6.00 -2.77
C ALA A 280 24.78 -5.21 -2.95
N LYS A 281 24.81 -4.08 -3.68
CA LYS A 281 23.59 -3.33 -4.06
C LYS A 281 22.68 -4.16 -4.98
N GLN A 282 23.26 -4.85 -5.97
CA GLN A 282 22.53 -5.72 -6.88
C GLN A 282 21.89 -6.90 -6.13
N ALA A 283 22.58 -7.48 -5.14
CA ALA A 283 22.02 -8.54 -4.30
C ALA A 283 20.79 -8.04 -3.54
N GLN A 284 20.82 -6.80 -3.01
CA GLN A 284 19.65 -6.18 -2.38
C GLN A 284 18.50 -6.00 -3.38
N ALA A 285 18.79 -5.52 -4.60
CA ALA A 285 17.78 -5.35 -5.64
C ALA A 285 17.13 -6.70 -6.06
N TRP A 286 17.88 -7.80 -6.10
CA TRP A 286 17.32 -9.14 -6.29
C TRP A 286 16.40 -9.56 -5.15
N TYR A 287 16.77 -9.25 -3.91
CA TYR A 287 15.93 -9.51 -2.74
C TYR A 287 14.60 -8.73 -2.81
N ASP A 288 14.67 -7.45 -3.15
CA ASP A 288 13.52 -6.57 -3.29
C ASP A 288 12.61 -6.97 -4.47
N ALA A 289 13.21 -7.54 -5.53
CA ALA A 289 12.49 -8.11 -6.68
C ALA A 289 11.83 -9.48 -6.40
N GLY A 290 11.93 -10.00 -5.16
CA GLY A 290 11.34 -11.27 -4.77
C GLY A 290 12.13 -12.52 -5.20
N GLU A 291 13.44 -12.37 -5.47
CA GLU A 291 14.34 -13.44 -5.90
C GLU A 291 15.37 -13.79 -4.77
N PRO A 292 14.91 -14.32 -3.62
CA PRO A 292 15.77 -14.47 -2.45
C PRO A 292 16.94 -15.46 -2.65
N ASN A 293 16.82 -16.47 -3.51
CA ASN A 293 17.93 -17.38 -3.81
C ASN A 293 19.05 -16.64 -4.54
N LYS A 294 18.73 -15.85 -5.59
CA LYS A 294 19.71 -15.05 -6.32
C LYS A 294 20.38 -14.01 -5.43
N ALA A 295 19.58 -13.35 -4.57
CA ALA A 295 20.09 -12.40 -3.59
C ALA A 295 21.06 -13.07 -2.62
N PHE A 296 20.73 -14.26 -2.10
CA PHE A 296 21.57 -15.02 -1.19
C PHE A 296 22.89 -15.43 -1.82
N ASP A 297 22.85 -15.99 -3.04
CA ASP A 297 24.03 -16.48 -3.76
C ASP A 297 25.00 -15.34 -4.09
N LEU A 298 24.45 -14.22 -4.60
CA LEU A 298 25.26 -13.06 -4.95
C LEU A 298 25.86 -12.39 -3.70
N ALA A 299 25.09 -12.20 -2.64
CA ALA A 299 25.58 -11.66 -1.39
C ALA A 299 26.65 -12.58 -0.75
N SER A 300 26.49 -13.90 -0.83
CA SER A 300 27.48 -14.87 -0.38
C SER A 300 28.77 -14.76 -1.17
N SER A 301 28.70 -14.58 -2.49
CA SER A 301 29.88 -14.40 -3.33
C SER A 301 30.65 -13.11 -3.02
N VAL A 302 29.97 -12.02 -2.67
CA VAL A 302 30.62 -10.78 -2.19
C VAL A 302 31.39 -11.04 -0.90
N LEU A 303 30.80 -11.79 0.02
CA LEU A 303 31.43 -12.11 1.31
C LEU A 303 32.61 -13.09 1.21
N THR A 304 32.87 -13.70 0.06
CA THR A 304 34.12 -14.45 -0.18
C THR A 304 35.30 -13.51 -0.48
N SER A 305 35.04 -12.39 -1.17
CA SER A 305 36.05 -11.43 -1.58
C SER A 305 36.30 -10.33 -0.55
N THR A 306 35.28 -9.93 0.22
CA THR A 306 35.42 -8.84 1.19
C THR A 306 34.76 -9.19 2.52
N LYS A 307 35.41 -8.86 3.65
CA LYS A 307 34.94 -9.20 5.00
C LYS A 307 34.54 -7.99 5.82
N THR A 308 34.93 -6.81 5.44
CA THR A 308 34.73 -5.57 6.18
C THR A 308 34.35 -4.41 5.27
N GLY A 309 33.80 -3.33 5.83
CA GLY A 309 33.39 -2.14 5.11
C GLY A 309 32.01 -2.23 4.49
N ALA A 310 31.58 -1.18 3.79
CA ALA A 310 30.21 -1.00 3.30
C ALA A 310 29.70 -2.14 2.40
N ALA A 311 30.56 -2.69 1.55
CA ALA A 311 30.20 -3.81 0.68
C ALA A 311 29.91 -5.08 1.48
N ALA A 312 30.80 -5.42 2.42
CA ALA A 312 30.61 -6.59 3.29
C ALA A 312 29.38 -6.43 4.21
N CYS A 313 29.21 -5.28 4.82
CA CYS A 313 28.05 -5.00 5.67
C CYS A 313 26.74 -5.17 4.88
N ARG A 314 26.60 -4.51 3.75
CA ARG A 314 25.39 -4.61 2.91
C ARG A 314 25.14 -6.04 2.45
N ALA A 315 26.17 -6.74 1.97
CA ALA A 315 26.05 -8.12 1.54
C ALA A 315 25.65 -9.05 2.70
N ALA A 316 26.24 -8.90 3.87
CA ALA A 316 25.93 -9.73 5.03
C ALA A 316 24.48 -9.53 5.52
N VAL A 317 24.01 -8.28 5.59
CA VAL A 317 22.61 -7.97 5.93
C VAL A 317 21.64 -8.54 4.89
N THR A 318 21.95 -8.34 3.58
CA THR A 318 21.12 -8.90 2.49
C THR A 318 21.08 -10.42 2.54
N ARG A 319 22.22 -11.07 2.76
CA ARG A 319 22.32 -12.54 2.90
C ARG A 319 21.52 -13.05 4.08
N ALA A 320 21.60 -12.39 5.24
CA ALA A 320 20.85 -12.78 6.43
C ALA A 320 19.33 -12.67 6.20
N ASN A 321 18.87 -11.60 5.56
CA ASN A 321 17.46 -11.43 5.16
C ASN A 321 17.03 -12.48 4.14
N ALA A 322 17.83 -12.70 3.10
CA ALA A 322 17.53 -13.66 2.03
C ALA A 322 17.49 -15.10 2.54
N ALA A 323 18.36 -15.48 3.47
CA ALA A 323 18.41 -16.82 4.06
C ALA A 323 17.09 -17.25 4.72
N VAL A 324 16.31 -16.31 5.23
CA VAL A 324 14.98 -16.58 5.82
C VAL A 324 13.96 -17.02 4.76
N ARG A 325 14.13 -16.57 3.51
CA ARG A 325 13.18 -16.76 2.41
C ARG A 325 13.69 -17.71 1.32
N ALA A 326 14.99 -17.90 1.22
CA ALA A 326 15.61 -18.76 0.19
C ALA A 326 15.31 -20.23 0.46
N LYS A 327 14.89 -20.97 -0.57
CA LYS A 327 14.59 -22.40 -0.48
C LYS A 327 15.87 -23.19 -0.21
N GLY A 328 15.81 -24.10 0.77
CA GLY A 328 16.94 -24.99 1.09
C GLY A 328 18.05 -24.35 1.94
N VAL A 329 17.96 -23.07 2.24
CA VAL A 329 18.97 -22.38 3.05
C VAL A 329 18.62 -22.48 4.54
N LYS A 330 19.59 -22.94 5.35
CA LYS A 330 19.54 -23.03 6.81
C LYS A 330 20.71 -22.24 7.41
N LEU A 331 20.72 -20.94 7.21
CA LEU A 331 21.79 -20.08 7.71
C LEU A 331 21.25 -19.07 8.72
N ASN A 332 21.95 -18.91 9.83
CA ASN A 332 21.80 -17.76 10.70
C ASN A 332 22.91 -16.76 10.37
N GLY A 333 22.68 -15.86 9.45
CA GLY A 333 23.68 -14.90 8.96
C GLY A 333 23.86 -13.64 9.81
N TRP A 334 23.07 -13.46 10.86
CA TRP A 334 23.07 -12.22 11.63
C TRP A 334 24.35 -11.95 12.43
N PRO A 335 25.02 -12.95 13.09
CA PRO A 335 26.29 -12.70 13.74
C PRO A 335 27.36 -12.16 12.81
N GLU A 336 27.44 -12.72 11.60
CA GLU A 336 28.37 -12.22 10.57
C GLU A 336 27.97 -10.82 10.09
N ALA A 337 26.67 -10.55 9.95
CA ALA A 337 26.19 -9.22 9.55
C ALA A 337 26.56 -8.15 10.60
N VAL A 338 26.38 -8.44 11.90
CA VAL A 338 26.79 -7.53 12.97
C VAL A 338 28.29 -7.27 12.92
N THR A 339 29.11 -8.31 12.76
CA THR A 339 30.58 -8.16 12.64
C THR A 339 30.97 -7.35 11.41
N ALA A 340 30.39 -7.64 10.25
CA ALA A 340 30.71 -6.93 9.01
C ALA A 340 30.30 -5.46 9.04
N CYS A 341 29.26 -5.11 9.80
CA CYS A 341 28.73 -3.74 9.93
C CYS A 341 29.34 -2.94 11.08
N GLU A 342 30.30 -3.45 11.86
CA GLU A 342 30.76 -2.83 13.11
C GLU A 342 31.23 -1.37 12.98
N LYS A 343 31.70 -0.98 11.80
CA LYS A 343 32.11 0.40 11.47
C LYS A 343 31.24 1.06 10.42
N ASP A 344 30.02 0.57 10.22
CA ASP A 344 29.09 1.03 9.19
C ASP A 344 27.80 1.59 9.83
N GLU A 345 27.19 2.56 9.18
CA GLU A 345 25.90 3.14 9.61
C GLU A 345 24.76 2.11 9.71
N GLN A 346 24.88 0.98 8.99
CA GLN A 346 23.91 -0.12 9.02
C GLN A 346 24.03 -1.00 10.27
N LEU A 347 25.00 -0.76 11.15
CA LEU A 347 25.19 -1.55 12.38
C LEU A 347 23.91 -1.58 13.22
N VAL A 348 23.22 -0.45 13.34
CA VAL A 348 21.97 -0.35 14.10
C VAL A 348 20.91 -1.30 13.55
N ASN A 349 20.77 -1.39 12.22
CA ASN A 349 19.81 -2.30 11.57
C ASN A 349 20.24 -3.76 11.69
N ALA A 350 21.54 -4.06 11.62
CA ALA A 350 22.07 -5.41 11.80
C ALA A 350 21.85 -5.92 13.22
N LEU A 351 22.14 -5.10 14.23
CA LEU A 351 21.91 -5.40 15.64
C LEU A 351 20.42 -5.63 15.92
N TYR A 352 19.58 -4.69 15.52
CA TYR A 352 18.13 -4.76 15.79
C TYR A 352 17.47 -5.96 15.10
N SER A 353 17.74 -6.17 13.83
CA SER A 353 17.16 -7.29 13.06
C SER A 353 17.73 -8.63 13.53
N GLY A 354 19.02 -8.67 13.83
CA GLY A 354 19.69 -9.83 14.41
C GLY A 354 19.13 -10.20 15.77
N ALA A 355 18.93 -9.22 16.66
CA ALA A 355 18.31 -9.43 17.97
C ALA A 355 16.89 -10.02 17.82
N LYS A 356 16.08 -9.47 16.92
CA LYS A 356 14.75 -10.04 16.62
C LYS A 356 14.82 -11.49 16.13
N ALA A 357 15.78 -11.82 15.28
CA ALA A 357 15.95 -13.17 14.77
C ALA A 357 16.41 -14.18 15.84
N HIS A 358 17.12 -13.72 16.87
CA HIS A 358 17.59 -14.53 17.99
C HIS A 358 16.62 -14.59 19.17
N ALA A 359 15.65 -13.69 19.28
CA ALA A 359 14.79 -13.52 20.45
C ALA A 359 14.18 -14.82 21.01
N SER A 360 13.89 -15.82 20.17
CA SER A 360 13.34 -17.11 20.61
C SER A 360 14.36 -18.25 20.75
N LYS A 361 15.56 -18.10 20.18
CA LYS A 361 16.59 -19.17 20.14
C LYS A 361 17.72 -18.89 21.10
N ASP A 362 18.10 -17.65 21.24
CA ASP A 362 19.15 -17.15 22.10
C ASP A 362 18.74 -15.79 22.67
N PRO A 363 17.83 -15.76 23.65
CA PRO A 363 17.33 -14.52 24.20
C PRO A 363 18.44 -13.69 24.90
N LYS A 364 19.51 -14.30 25.42
CA LYS A 364 20.62 -13.56 26.01
C LYS A 364 21.38 -12.74 24.99
N LEU A 365 21.69 -13.33 23.84
CA LEU A 365 22.32 -12.62 22.71
C LEU A 365 21.38 -11.53 22.20
N ALA A 366 20.08 -11.80 22.11
CA ALA A 366 19.11 -10.80 21.66
C ALA A 366 19.04 -9.60 22.62
N ILE A 367 19.05 -9.83 23.93
CA ILE A 367 19.09 -8.78 24.96
C ILE A 367 20.36 -7.94 24.82
N ASP A 368 21.52 -8.61 24.66
CA ASP A 368 22.81 -7.91 24.45
C ASP A 368 22.74 -7.00 23.21
N TRP A 369 22.28 -7.51 22.09
CA TRP A 369 22.23 -6.72 20.84
C TRP A 369 21.19 -5.59 20.90
N PHE A 370 20.04 -5.78 21.54
CA PHE A 370 19.13 -4.67 21.81
C PHE A 370 19.77 -3.62 22.73
N GLY A 371 20.49 -4.05 23.77
CA GLY A 371 21.25 -3.16 24.67
C GLY A 371 22.32 -2.35 23.92
N ARG A 372 23.01 -2.97 22.96
CA ARG A 372 23.96 -2.27 22.09
C ARG A 372 23.29 -1.25 21.19
N VAL A 373 22.08 -1.52 20.66
CA VAL A 373 21.31 -0.50 19.92
C VAL A 373 21.05 0.71 20.80
N GLU A 374 20.56 0.50 22.02
CA GLU A 374 20.27 1.57 22.97
C GLU A 374 21.52 2.36 23.37
N GLN A 375 22.62 1.67 23.63
CA GLN A 375 23.87 2.26 24.09
C GLN A 375 24.61 3.05 22.99
N LEU A 376 24.69 2.48 21.77
CA LEU A 376 25.48 3.06 20.70
C LEU A 376 24.67 4.08 19.87
N PHE A 377 23.35 3.93 19.84
CA PHE A 377 22.46 4.74 19.01
C PHE A 377 21.24 5.28 19.78
N PRO A 378 21.43 5.96 20.96
CA PRO A 378 20.31 6.35 21.84
C PRO A 378 19.32 7.32 21.19
N ALA A 379 19.72 8.09 20.18
CA ALA A 379 18.86 9.00 19.43
C ALA A 379 18.22 8.37 18.17
N HIS A 380 18.53 7.12 17.87
CA HIS A 380 17.98 6.46 16.70
C HIS A 380 16.57 5.98 17.00
N ARG A 381 15.68 6.07 15.99
CA ARG A 381 14.27 5.65 16.07
C ARG A 381 14.02 4.20 16.52
N LEU A 382 15.03 3.35 16.52
CA LEU A 382 14.93 1.96 16.99
C LEU A 382 15.41 1.78 18.45
N ALA A 383 15.81 2.85 19.13
CA ALA A 383 16.37 2.71 20.50
C ALA A 383 15.28 2.37 21.52
N ASP A 384 14.12 3.04 21.45
CA ASP A 384 12.97 2.75 22.29
C ASP A 384 12.34 1.39 22.00
N ASP A 385 12.22 1.02 20.71
CA ASP A 385 11.86 -0.34 20.28
C ASP A 385 12.81 -1.41 20.88
N ALA A 386 14.12 -1.16 20.83
CA ALA A 386 15.12 -2.09 21.35
C ALA A 386 14.97 -2.27 22.87
N ARG A 387 14.81 -1.17 23.61
CA ARG A 387 14.53 -1.21 25.06
C ARG A 387 13.24 -1.97 25.37
N TYR A 388 12.17 -1.67 24.67
CA TYR A 388 10.88 -2.35 24.82
C TYR A 388 11.03 -3.87 24.60
N ARG A 389 11.62 -4.28 23.48
CA ARG A 389 11.80 -5.71 23.15
C ARG A 389 12.77 -6.41 24.10
N SER A 390 13.84 -5.73 24.54
CA SER A 390 14.75 -6.25 25.55
C SER A 390 14.02 -6.51 26.86
N ALA A 391 13.18 -5.56 27.32
CA ALA A 391 12.39 -5.73 28.53
C ALA A 391 11.45 -6.94 28.46
N LEU A 392 10.78 -7.16 27.30
CA LEU A 392 9.93 -8.34 27.12
C LEU A 392 10.70 -9.67 27.20
N LEU A 393 11.95 -9.69 26.74
CA LEU A 393 12.81 -10.88 26.85
C LEU A 393 13.34 -11.06 28.28
N VAL A 394 13.69 -9.98 28.96
CA VAL A 394 14.09 -10.00 30.37
C VAL A 394 12.95 -10.55 31.24
N ALA A 395 11.71 -10.14 30.99
CA ALA A 395 10.52 -10.64 31.71
C ALA A 395 10.30 -12.16 31.56
N GLN A 396 10.81 -12.78 30.50
CA GLN A 396 10.71 -14.22 30.24
C GLN A 396 11.93 -14.99 30.80
N GLY A 397 12.87 -14.30 31.43
CA GLY A 397 14.07 -14.88 32.01
C GLY A 397 13.80 -15.71 33.28
N SER A 398 14.86 -16.29 33.85
CA SER A 398 14.82 -17.05 35.09
C SER A 398 15.75 -16.48 36.16
N GLU A 399 16.38 -15.33 35.88
CA GLU A 399 17.28 -14.68 36.83
C GLU A 399 16.48 -14.04 37.98
N GLU A 400 16.99 -14.06 39.20
CA GLU A 400 16.32 -13.42 40.34
C GLU A 400 16.04 -11.93 40.05
N GLY A 401 14.81 -11.48 40.29
CA GLY A 401 14.41 -10.10 40.06
C GLY A 401 14.17 -9.72 38.59
N HIS A 402 14.18 -10.67 37.64
CA HIS A 402 13.98 -10.40 36.20
C HIS A 402 12.67 -9.67 35.89
N GLU A 403 11.55 -10.03 36.56
CA GLU A 403 10.27 -9.36 36.37
C GLU A 403 10.32 -7.89 36.83
N ALA A 404 10.88 -7.62 38.01
CA ALA A 404 11.01 -6.27 38.53
C ALA A 404 11.90 -5.40 37.65
N ARG A 405 13.00 -5.96 37.14
CA ARG A 405 13.90 -5.29 36.19
C ARG A 405 13.17 -4.97 34.88
N ALA A 406 12.42 -5.92 34.32
CA ALA A 406 11.64 -5.71 33.13
C ALA A 406 10.57 -4.63 33.33
N GLU A 407 9.82 -4.68 34.42
CA GLU A 407 8.85 -3.66 34.78
C GLU A 407 9.50 -2.27 34.90
N GLN A 408 10.67 -2.16 35.54
CA GLN A 408 11.41 -0.91 35.64
C GLN A 408 11.81 -0.36 34.24
N MET A 409 12.34 -1.23 33.37
CA MET A 409 12.70 -0.84 31.99
C MET A 409 11.52 -0.30 31.23
N LEU A 410 10.34 -0.93 31.35
CA LEU A 410 9.12 -0.51 30.66
C LEU A 410 8.54 0.79 31.24
N ARG A 411 8.50 0.93 32.58
CA ARG A 411 7.96 2.12 33.24
C ARG A 411 8.79 3.38 32.96
N SER A 412 10.12 3.24 32.87
CA SER A 412 11.03 4.36 32.62
C SER A 412 11.13 4.75 31.12
N LEU A 413 10.57 3.94 30.22
CA LEU A 413 10.69 4.17 28.78
C LEU A 413 10.13 5.53 28.31
N PRO A 414 8.95 6.01 28.79
CA PRO A 414 8.45 7.33 28.41
C PRO A 414 9.36 8.49 28.82
N ASP A 415 10.05 8.37 29.94
CA ASP A 415 10.95 9.41 30.44
C ASP A 415 12.32 9.35 29.75
N THR A 416 12.78 8.12 29.39
CA THR A 416 14.03 7.93 28.64
C THR A 416 13.90 8.34 27.18
N TYR A 417 12.76 8.05 26.57
CA TYR A 417 12.47 8.31 25.14
C TYR A 417 11.16 9.09 24.97
N PRO A 418 11.12 10.39 25.34
CA PRO A 418 9.88 11.17 25.36
C PRO A 418 9.26 11.38 23.97
N ALA A 419 10.02 11.20 22.90
CA ALA A 419 9.53 11.23 21.51
C ALA A 419 9.34 9.82 20.89
N GLY A 420 9.66 8.76 21.63
CA GLY A 420 9.55 7.38 21.16
C GLY A 420 8.11 6.92 20.98
N ASP A 421 7.86 6.03 20.04
CA ASP A 421 6.52 5.50 19.78
C ASP A 421 6.15 4.30 20.66
N MET A 422 7.13 3.69 21.36
CA MET A 422 6.89 2.60 22.29
C MET A 422 6.47 3.05 23.71
N ARG A 423 6.37 4.36 24.00
CA ARG A 423 6.03 4.90 25.33
C ARG A 423 4.74 4.34 25.91
N THR A 424 3.68 4.41 25.13
CA THR A 424 2.34 3.98 25.56
C THR A 424 2.22 2.46 25.57
N GLU A 425 2.88 1.78 24.63
CA GLU A 425 2.91 0.33 24.56
C GLU A 425 3.63 -0.29 25.76
N ALA A 426 4.73 0.33 26.19
CA ALA A 426 5.47 -0.11 27.37
C ALA A 426 4.63 -0.02 28.65
N LEU A 427 3.98 1.12 28.89
CA LEU A 427 3.09 1.31 30.05
C LEU A 427 1.88 0.37 29.98
N PHE A 428 1.31 0.20 28.79
CA PHE A 428 0.17 -0.70 28.61
C PHE A 428 0.54 -2.15 28.88
N HIS A 429 1.72 -2.58 28.47
CA HIS A 429 2.20 -3.94 28.75
C HIS A 429 2.28 -4.21 30.28
N VAL A 430 2.78 -3.25 31.06
CA VAL A 430 2.80 -3.36 32.51
C VAL A 430 1.38 -3.37 33.08
N ALA A 431 0.52 -2.46 32.62
CA ALA A 431 -0.88 -2.40 33.06
C ALA A 431 -1.62 -3.71 32.75
N LEU A 432 -1.42 -4.28 31.54
CA LEU A 432 -2.02 -5.54 31.12
C LEU A 432 -1.63 -6.69 32.06
N GLY A 433 -0.36 -6.78 32.45
CA GLY A 433 0.10 -7.76 33.43
C GLY A 433 -0.57 -7.61 34.80
N LYS A 434 -0.83 -6.39 35.26
CA LYS A 434 -1.58 -6.13 36.49
C LYS A 434 -3.06 -6.52 36.32
N MET A 435 -3.71 -6.09 35.26
CA MET A 435 -5.12 -6.41 34.99
C MET A 435 -5.35 -7.92 34.86
N GLN A 436 -4.41 -8.64 34.27
CA GLN A 436 -4.46 -10.11 34.14
C GLN A 436 -4.48 -10.82 35.50
N ARG A 437 -3.83 -10.23 36.51
CA ARG A 437 -3.84 -10.72 37.91
C ARG A 437 -4.99 -10.19 38.75
N GLY A 438 -5.89 -9.39 38.14
CA GLY A 438 -7.00 -8.75 38.86
C GLY A 438 -6.62 -7.49 39.64
N ASP A 439 -5.38 -7.04 39.53
CA ASP A 439 -4.86 -5.86 40.21
C ASP A 439 -5.16 -4.58 39.41
N TRP A 440 -6.44 -4.20 39.42
CA TRP A 440 -6.94 -3.04 38.70
C TRP A 440 -6.51 -1.71 39.32
N GLU A 441 -6.32 -1.68 40.64
CA GLU A 441 -5.89 -0.47 41.36
C GLU A 441 -4.50 -0.01 40.90
N THR A 442 -3.55 -0.93 40.80
CA THR A 442 -2.19 -0.58 40.35
C THR A 442 -2.06 -0.43 38.83
N ALA A 443 -3.03 -0.96 38.05
CA ALA A 443 -3.10 -0.73 36.61
C ALA A 443 -3.61 0.69 36.27
N LYS A 444 -4.53 1.25 37.08
CA LYS A 444 -5.19 2.52 36.80
C LYS A 444 -4.21 3.70 36.57
N PRO A 445 -3.23 3.98 37.44
CA PRO A 445 -2.30 5.11 37.23
C PRO A 445 -1.44 4.96 35.96
N LEU A 446 -1.18 3.73 35.50
CA LEU A 446 -0.47 3.50 34.24
C LEU A 446 -1.36 3.86 33.05
N LEU A 447 -2.63 3.50 33.10
CA LEU A 447 -3.61 3.83 32.05
C LEU A 447 -3.87 5.35 32.02
N ASP A 448 -3.94 6.00 33.19
CA ASP A 448 -4.04 7.46 33.30
C ASP A 448 -2.83 8.13 32.63
N ARG A 449 -1.63 7.66 32.91
CA ARG A 449 -0.38 8.17 32.29
C ARG A 449 -0.35 8.00 30.78
N ILE A 450 -0.89 6.88 30.23
CA ILE A 450 -0.99 6.69 28.77
C ILE A 450 -1.88 7.76 28.14
N VAL A 451 -3.04 8.06 28.75
CA VAL A 451 -3.96 9.09 28.25
C VAL A 451 -3.34 10.48 28.34
N GLU A 452 -2.59 10.79 29.40
CA GLU A 452 -1.85 12.04 29.51
C GLU A 452 -0.78 12.19 28.41
N LEU A 453 -0.05 11.10 28.08
CA LEU A 453 0.98 11.10 27.04
C LEU A 453 0.41 11.23 25.63
N VAL A 454 -0.76 10.66 25.39
CA VAL A 454 -1.44 10.68 24.09
C VAL A 454 -2.94 10.84 24.27
N PRO A 455 -3.41 12.07 24.56
CA PRO A 455 -4.83 12.34 24.86
C PRO A 455 -5.75 12.14 23.65
N ASP A 456 -5.21 12.18 22.45
CA ASP A 456 -5.94 12.01 21.19
C ASP A 456 -5.30 10.88 20.38
N ASP A 457 -5.33 9.65 20.93
CA ASP A 457 -4.80 8.48 20.24
C ASP A 457 -5.72 8.08 19.07
N ARG A 458 -5.26 8.32 17.85
CA ARG A 458 -5.95 7.98 16.60
C ARG A 458 -5.32 6.79 15.87
N HIS A 459 -4.36 6.15 16.50
CA HIS A 459 -3.75 5.00 15.87
C HIS A 459 -4.73 3.82 15.84
N TRP A 460 -4.97 3.26 14.65
CA TRP A 460 -5.99 2.22 14.41
C TRP A 460 -5.93 1.00 15.36
N ALA A 461 -4.78 0.68 15.93
CA ALA A 461 -4.60 -0.47 16.85
C ALA A 461 -4.86 -0.12 18.31
N THR A 462 -4.77 1.16 18.69
CA THR A 462 -4.74 1.62 20.08
C THR A 462 -5.76 2.71 20.39
N ALA A 463 -6.39 3.29 19.38
CA ALA A 463 -7.41 4.32 19.55
C ALA A 463 -8.51 3.86 20.52
N GLY A 464 -8.64 4.56 21.65
CA GLY A 464 -9.58 4.23 22.71
C GLY A 464 -9.15 3.11 23.67
N ARG A 465 -7.99 2.45 23.47
CA ARG A 465 -7.52 1.32 24.29
C ARG A 465 -7.37 1.72 25.76
N ALA A 466 -6.56 2.72 26.02
CA ALA A 466 -6.29 3.15 27.39
C ALA A 466 -7.58 3.63 28.08
N GLU A 467 -8.41 4.41 27.40
CA GLU A 467 -9.70 4.87 27.91
C GLU A 467 -10.66 3.72 28.23
N TYR A 468 -10.71 2.70 27.35
CA TYR A 468 -11.52 1.51 27.57
C TYR A 468 -11.06 0.75 28.82
N PHE A 469 -9.75 0.52 29.00
CA PHE A 469 -9.26 -0.18 30.18
C PHE A 469 -9.33 0.68 31.45
N ARG A 470 -9.31 2.02 31.36
CA ARG A 470 -9.67 2.92 32.47
C ARG A 470 -11.12 2.74 32.92
N ALA A 471 -12.05 2.62 31.95
CA ALA A 471 -13.44 2.29 32.26
C ALA A 471 -13.59 0.93 32.94
N ARG A 472 -12.82 -0.08 32.46
CA ARG A 472 -12.76 -1.40 33.08
C ARG A 472 -12.22 -1.34 34.51
N ALA A 473 -11.17 -0.56 34.75
CA ALA A 473 -10.58 -0.36 36.08
C ALA A 473 -11.59 0.31 37.02
N ALA A 474 -12.30 1.35 36.58
CA ALA A 474 -13.35 2.00 37.36
C ALA A 474 -14.45 1.00 37.77
N ALA A 475 -14.95 0.20 36.81
CA ALA A 475 -15.93 -0.85 37.13
C ALA A 475 -15.41 -1.88 38.14
N ALA A 476 -14.17 -2.32 38.00
CA ALA A 476 -13.54 -3.30 38.90
C ALA A 476 -13.31 -2.74 40.32
N THR A 477 -13.12 -1.43 40.44
CA THR A 477 -12.94 -0.71 41.71
C THR A 477 -14.24 -0.13 42.26
N ARG A 478 -15.39 -0.56 41.74
CA ARG A 478 -16.78 -0.21 42.18
C ARG A 478 -17.17 1.25 41.89
N ASP A 479 -16.51 1.92 40.95
CA ASP A 479 -16.91 3.20 40.38
C ASP A 479 -17.77 2.94 39.11
N ALA A 480 -19.01 2.50 39.30
CA ALA A 480 -19.91 2.16 38.19
C ALA A 480 -20.27 3.38 37.34
N GLU A 481 -20.50 4.52 38.00
CA GLU A 481 -20.86 5.80 37.33
C GLU A 481 -19.67 6.30 36.47
N GLY A 482 -18.47 6.28 36.99
CA GLY A 482 -17.26 6.64 36.27
C GLY A 482 -16.95 5.69 35.13
N ALA A 483 -17.24 4.38 35.29
CA ALA A 483 -17.11 3.41 34.21
C ALA A 483 -18.09 3.68 33.05
N GLN A 484 -19.39 3.90 33.38
CA GLN A 484 -20.42 4.22 32.40
C GLN A 484 -20.10 5.50 31.61
N ALA A 485 -19.72 6.57 32.31
CA ALA A 485 -19.35 7.84 31.68
C ALA A 485 -18.18 7.67 30.68
N ARG A 486 -17.18 6.87 31.03
CA ARG A 486 -16.05 6.56 30.12
C ARG A 486 -16.46 5.72 28.93
N TYR A 487 -17.32 4.70 29.11
CA TYR A 487 -17.83 3.94 27.96
C TYR A 487 -18.63 4.82 27.00
N VAL A 488 -19.47 5.74 27.53
CA VAL A 488 -20.17 6.74 26.71
C VAL A 488 -19.16 7.56 25.92
N HIS A 489 -18.16 8.12 26.58
CA HIS A 489 -17.11 8.92 25.94
C HIS A 489 -16.40 8.16 24.81
N ILE A 490 -16.12 6.86 24.99
CA ILE A 490 -15.45 6.04 23.96
C ILE A 490 -16.35 5.85 22.75
N VAL A 491 -17.65 5.59 22.95
CA VAL A 491 -18.61 5.47 21.83
C VAL A 491 -18.68 6.78 21.04
N GLU A 492 -18.62 7.91 21.72
CA GLU A 492 -18.67 9.24 21.10
C GLU A 492 -17.40 9.61 20.35
N ARG A 493 -16.23 9.15 20.82
CA ARG A 493 -14.91 9.65 20.39
C ARG A 493 -14.22 8.78 19.35
N TYR A 494 -14.48 7.48 19.34
CA TYR A 494 -13.76 6.50 18.52
C TYR A 494 -14.71 5.69 17.61
N PRO A 495 -15.35 6.31 16.62
CA PRO A 495 -16.36 5.69 15.78
C PRO A 495 -15.94 4.34 15.20
N LEU A 496 -16.75 3.31 15.41
CA LEU A 496 -16.64 1.97 14.83
C LEU A 496 -15.30 1.26 15.09
N GLY A 497 -14.47 1.80 15.99
CA GLY A 497 -13.20 1.18 16.40
C GLY A 497 -13.41 -0.02 17.32
N PHE A 498 -12.43 -0.91 17.43
CA PHE A 498 -12.52 -2.12 18.26
C PHE A 498 -12.91 -1.85 19.71
N TYR A 499 -12.28 -0.85 20.36
CA TYR A 499 -12.60 -0.54 21.76
C TYR A 499 -13.94 0.19 21.91
N MET A 500 -14.40 0.88 20.87
CA MET A 500 -15.77 1.40 20.81
C MET A 500 -16.79 0.25 20.79
N LEU A 501 -16.54 -0.80 19.99
CA LEU A 501 -17.45 -1.96 19.97
C LEU A 501 -17.52 -2.63 21.34
N LEU A 502 -16.41 -2.78 22.03
CA LEU A 502 -16.37 -3.31 23.39
C LEU A 502 -17.08 -2.40 24.39
N ALA A 503 -16.86 -1.09 24.32
CA ALA A 503 -17.52 -0.11 25.18
C ALA A 503 -19.05 -0.12 24.96
N HIS A 504 -19.50 -0.11 23.70
CA HIS A 504 -20.91 -0.23 23.35
C HIS A 504 -21.53 -1.53 23.87
N ALA A 505 -20.82 -2.66 23.72
CA ALA A 505 -21.30 -3.96 24.21
C ALA A 505 -21.41 -3.98 25.75
N ARG A 506 -20.52 -3.28 26.48
CA ARG A 506 -20.59 -3.11 27.93
C ARG A 506 -21.81 -2.27 28.34
N LEU A 507 -22.01 -1.12 27.67
CA LEU A 507 -23.21 -0.30 27.90
C LEU A 507 -24.49 -1.07 27.61
N ALA A 508 -24.54 -1.80 26.50
CA ALA A 508 -25.72 -2.55 26.09
C ALA A 508 -26.03 -3.76 27.01
N ALA A 509 -25.03 -4.29 27.72
CA ALA A 509 -25.22 -5.34 28.70
C ALA A 509 -25.88 -4.81 29.98
N GLU A 510 -25.67 -3.54 30.34
CA GLU A 510 -26.24 -2.88 31.51
C GLU A 510 -27.53 -2.14 31.16
N ASP A 511 -27.52 -1.29 30.13
CA ASP A 511 -28.67 -0.51 29.64
C ASP A 511 -28.66 -0.46 28.09
N PRO A 512 -29.41 -1.36 27.43
CA PRO A 512 -29.51 -1.36 25.97
C PRO A 512 -30.10 -0.07 25.37
N ALA A 513 -30.99 0.64 26.14
CA ALA A 513 -31.60 1.89 25.68
C ALA A 513 -30.58 3.03 25.71
N LEU A 514 -29.75 3.09 26.73
CA LEU A 514 -28.66 4.05 26.83
C LEU A 514 -27.65 3.82 25.69
N ALA A 515 -27.21 2.58 25.48
CA ALA A 515 -26.25 2.25 24.42
C ALA A 515 -26.76 2.68 23.04
N ALA A 516 -28.03 2.39 22.74
CA ALA A 516 -28.65 2.79 21.46
C ALA A 516 -28.77 4.32 21.32
N ARG A 517 -29.13 5.03 22.41
CA ARG A 517 -29.22 6.48 22.40
C ARG A 517 -27.85 7.13 22.20
N VAL A 518 -26.83 6.71 22.94
CA VAL A 518 -25.48 7.26 22.85
C VAL A 518 -24.92 7.08 21.42
N LEU A 519 -25.10 5.91 20.82
CA LEU A 519 -24.66 5.67 19.44
C LEU A 519 -25.38 6.59 18.45
N LYS A 520 -26.71 6.75 18.61
CA LYS A 520 -27.52 7.63 17.77
C LYS A 520 -27.09 9.09 17.91
N ASP A 521 -26.96 9.58 19.14
CA ASP A 521 -26.60 10.97 19.41
C ASP A 521 -25.18 11.27 18.91
N ALA A 522 -24.24 10.32 19.06
CA ALA A 522 -22.88 10.43 18.54
C ALA A 522 -22.85 10.51 17.01
N SER A 523 -23.61 9.66 16.33
CA SER A 523 -23.68 9.67 14.86
C SER A 523 -24.37 10.94 14.33
N GLN A 524 -25.41 11.43 15.02
CA GLN A 524 -26.12 12.63 14.62
C GLN A 524 -25.26 13.90 14.69
N ARG A 525 -24.25 13.96 15.55
CA ARG A 525 -23.31 15.09 15.58
C ARG A 525 -22.52 15.27 14.29
N ASP A 526 -22.30 14.20 13.55
CA ASP A 526 -21.58 14.21 12.29
C ASP A 526 -22.50 14.25 11.06
N SER A 527 -23.83 14.38 11.25
CA SER A 527 -24.81 14.33 10.16
C SER A 527 -24.80 15.58 9.26
N ASP A 528 -24.24 16.68 9.75
CA ASP A 528 -24.26 17.94 9.05
C ASP A 528 -23.13 18.08 8.02
N GLY A 529 -23.41 18.90 6.99
CA GLY A 529 -22.45 19.29 5.97
C GLY A 529 -22.45 18.37 4.75
N ALA A 530 -22.15 18.99 3.62
CA ALA A 530 -21.94 18.30 2.34
C ALA A 530 -20.45 18.00 2.14
N PHE A 531 -20.16 17.01 1.33
CA PHE A 531 -18.80 16.72 0.89
C PHE A 531 -18.65 17.08 -0.59
N PRO A 532 -17.58 17.80 -0.98
CA PRO A 532 -16.64 18.51 -0.12
C PRO A 532 -17.30 19.70 0.62
N SER A 533 -16.73 20.10 1.74
CA SER A 533 -17.29 21.19 2.57
C SER A 533 -17.14 22.58 1.94
N SER A 534 -16.21 22.72 1.00
CA SER A 534 -15.93 23.94 0.27
C SER A 534 -15.55 23.66 -1.20
N VAL A 535 -15.50 24.72 -2.00
CA VAL A 535 -15.02 24.64 -3.38
C VAL A 535 -13.49 24.54 -3.37
N HIS A 536 -12.96 23.52 -4.03
CA HIS A 536 -11.53 23.31 -4.18
C HIS A 536 -11.10 23.54 -5.64
N PRO A 537 -10.34 24.60 -5.95
CA PRO A 537 -9.94 24.89 -7.33
C PRO A 537 -9.21 23.75 -8.04
N ILE A 538 -8.47 22.90 -7.27
CA ILE A 538 -7.80 21.72 -7.83
C ILE A 538 -8.81 20.74 -8.41
N LEU A 539 -9.93 20.50 -7.72
CA LEU A 539 -10.98 19.58 -8.17
C LEU A 539 -11.74 20.08 -9.39
N GLU A 540 -11.80 21.40 -9.56
CA GLU A 540 -12.42 22.04 -10.73
C GLU A 540 -11.46 22.20 -11.92
N SER A 541 -10.21 21.78 -11.77
CA SER A 541 -9.19 21.92 -12.79
C SER A 541 -9.50 21.05 -14.02
N ALA A 542 -9.06 21.54 -15.20
CA ALA A 542 -9.15 20.78 -16.44
C ALA A 542 -8.44 19.42 -16.37
N ALA A 543 -7.39 19.31 -15.55
CA ALA A 543 -6.66 18.07 -15.35
C ALA A 543 -7.53 17.02 -14.64
N ILE A 544 -8.24 17.38 -13.57
CA ILE A 544 -9.15 16.46 -12.87
C ILE A 544 -10.34 16.10 -13.77
N THR A 545 -10.87 17.06 -14.52
CA THR A 545 -11.92 16.76 -15.51
C THR A 545 -11.45 15.73 -16.54
N ARG A 546 -10.23 15.88 -17.09
CA ARG A 546 -9.65 14.88 -18.01
C ARG A 546 -9.41 13.54 -17.33
N ALA A 547 -8.90 13.55 -16.09
CA ALA A 547 -8.71 12.31 -15.31
C ALA A 547 -10.02 11.53 -15.16
N ALA A 548 -11.12 12.20 -14.82
CA ALA A 548 -12.45 11.60 -14.74
C ALA A 548 -12.87 10.94 -16.08
N ARG A 549 -12.73 11.65 -17.18
CA ARG A 549 -13.04 11.11 -18.51
C ARG A 549 -12.16 9.93 -18.93
N LEU A 550 -10.88 9.95 -18.55
CA LEU A 550 -9.96 8.82 -18.78
C LEU A 550 -10.32 7.59 -17.93
N LEU A 551 -10.81 7.79 -16.71
CA LEU A 551 -11.33 6.70 -15.87
C LEU A 551 -12.57 6.07 -16.49
N GLU A 552 -13.49 6.85 -17.07
CA GLU A 552 -14.68 6.33 -17.77
C GLU A 552 -14.33 5.37 -18.92
N VAL A 553 -13.22 5.59 -19.59
CA VAL A 553 -12.73 4.75 -20.69
C VAL A 553 -11.66 3.74 -20.30
N GLY A 554 -11.36 3.62 -19.00
CA GLY A 554 -10.42 2.66 -18.47
C GLY A 554 -8.94 2.95 -18.79
N ASP A 555 -8.57 4.19 -19.18
CA ASP A 555 -7.15 4.60 -19.34
C ASP A 555 -6.60 5.10 -17.99
N VAL A 556 -6.46 4.16 -17.06
CA VAL A 556 -6.09 4.41 -15.64
C VAL A 556 -4.74 5.09 -15.50
N ASP A 557 -3.75 4.68 -16.31
CA ASP A 557 -2.41 5.27 -16.25
C ASP A 557 -2.40 6.73 -16.70
N ALA A 558 -3.14 7.06 -17.73
CA ALA A 558 -3.29 8.44 -18.18
C ALA A 558 -4.06 9.27 -17.13
N ALA A 559 -5.12 8.74 -16.55
CA ALA A 559 -5.86 9.40 -15.49
C ALA A 559 -4.98 9.72 -14.27
N ARG A 560 -4.17 8.76 -13.83
CA ARG A 560 -3.24 8.96 -12.71
C ARG A 560 -2.21 10.06 -12.99
N ARG A 561 -1.71 10.16 -14.24
CA ARG A 561 -0.81 11.23 -14.64
C ARG A 561 -1.48 12.61 -14.57
N GLU A 562 -2.74 12.72 -15.01
CA GLU A 562 -3.51 13.96 -14.90
C GLU A 562 -3.75 14.34 -13.42
N VAL A 563 -4.11 13.38 -12.56
CA VAL A 563 -4.24 13.60 -11.11
C VAL A 563 -2.92 14.09 -10.51
N THR A 564 -1.80 13.48 -10.89
CA THR A 564 -0.47 13.93 -10.42
C THR A 564 -0.16 15.34 -10.91
N ALA A 565 -0.40 15.63 -12.20
CA ALA A 565 -0.14 16.93 -12.80
C ALA A 565 -1.02 18.06 -12.25
N SER A 566 -2.22 17.73 -11.72
CA SER A 566 -3.10 18.69 -11.04
C SER A 566 -2.56 19.15 -9.68
N GLY A 567 -1.59 18.45 -9.11
CA GLY A 567 -1.12 18.67 -7.74
C GLY A 567 -2.05 18.12 -6.65
N ALA A 568 -3.12 17.41 -6.98
CA ALA A 568 -4.11 16.90 -6.01
C ALA A 568 -3.53 15.94 -4.95
N LEU A 569 -2.37 15.37 -5.20
CA LEU A 569 -1.68 14.45 -4.28
C LEU A 569 -0.38 15.02 -3.72
N ALA A 570 -0.11 16.33 -3.90
CA ALA A 570 1.07 16.98 -3.37
C ALA A 570 1.02 17.08 -1.84
N ASP A 571 2.19 17.21 -1.20
CA ASP A 571 2.26 17.42 0.25
C ASP A 571 1.58 18.74 0.62
N GLY A 572 0.76 18.71 1.69
CA GLY A 572 0.04 19.88 2.20
C GLY A 572 -1.28 20.20 1.50
N VAL A 573 -1.73 19.39 0.54
CA VAL A 573 -3.06 19.51 -0.06
C VAL A 573 -4.12 19.11 0.96
N ASP A 574 -5.27 19.80 0.91
CA ASP A 574 -6.42 19.51 1.76
C ASP A 574 -6.86 18.05 1.63
N SER A 575 -7.13 17.41 2.76
CA SER A 575 -7.56 16.00 2.80
C SER A 575 -8.85 15.76 2.00
N GLU A 576 -9.77 16.73 1.94
CA GLU A 576 -10.99 16.61 1.13
C GLU A 576 -10.70 16.42 -0.37
N VAL A 577 -9.65 17.09 -0.88
CA VAL A 577 -9.22 16.89 -2.29
C VAL A 577 -8.76 15.45 -2.49
N VAL A 578 -7.95 14.91 -1.58
CA VAL A 578 -7.45 13.53 -1.69
C VAL A 578 -8.59 12.52 -1.56
N TRP A 579 -9.53 12.74 -0.64
CA TRP A 579 -10.73 11.92 -0.51
C TRP A 579 -11.60 11.95 -1.77
N ALA A 580 -11.76 13.12 -2.39
CA ALA A 580 -12.50 13.26 -3.64
C ALA A 580 -11.84 12.45 -4.79
N ILE A 581 -10.51 12.47 -4.89
CA ILE A 581 -9.79 11.62 -5.85
C ILE A 581 -10.00 10.13 -5.53
N GLY A 582 -9.98 9.75 -4.26
CA GLY A 582 -10.30 8.38 -3.83
C GLY A 582 -11.71 7.95 -4.25
N ALA A 583 -12.70 8.84 -4.11
CA ALA A 583 -14.07 8.60 -4.54
C ALA A 583 -14.17 8.43 -6.07
N LEU A 584 -13.43 9.21 -6.85
CA LEU A 584 -13.34 9.02 -8.30
C LEU A 584 -12.79 7.64 -8.66
N TYR A 585 -11.74 7.18 -7.99
CA TYR A 585 -11.19 5.84 -8.23
C TYR A 585 -12.20 4.73 -7.85
N ASN A 586 -12.90 4.88 -6.73
CA ASN A 586 -13.94 3.91 -6.34
C ASN A 586 -15.07 3.84 -7.38
N GLN A 587 -15.54 5.00 -7.87
CA GLN A 587 -16.55 5.06 -8.93
C GLN A 587 -16.06 4.41 -10.24
N ALA A 588 -14.76 4.51 -10.54
CA ALA A 588 -14.14 3.86 -11.68
C ALA A 588 -13.92 2.34 -11.50
N GLY A 589 -14.35 1.75 -10.39
CA GLY A 589 -14.13 0.34 -10.10
C GLY A 589 -12.69 0.00 -9.72
N LEU A 590 -11.93 0.96 -9.21
CA LEU A 590 -10.53 0.86 -8.80
C LEU A 590 -10.39 1.07 -7.27
N PRO A 591 -11.06 0.25 -6.46
CA PRO A 591 -11.12 0.46 -5.01
C PRO A 591 -9.75 0.38 -4.33
N GLU A 592 -8.80 -0.38 -4.90
CA GLU A 592 -7.43 -0.48 -4.39
C GLU A 592 -6.69 0.87 -4.43
N LEU A 593 -6.96 1.73 -5.42
CA LEU A 593 -6.33 3.04 -5.53
C LEU A 593 -6.90 4.04 -4.51
N GLY A 594 -8.22 4.06 -4.34
CA GLY A 594 -8.89 4.92 -3.35
C GLY A 594 -8.55 4.50 -1.92
N HIS A 595 -8.65 3.20 -1.65
CA HIS A 595 -8.38 2.64 -0.32
C HIS A 595 -6.96 2.94 0.20
N GLN A 596 -5.95 3.02 -0.66
CA GLN A 596 -4.57 3.33 -0.27
C GLN A 596 -4.44 4.64 0.50
N PHE A 597 -5.28 5.65 0.21
CA PHE A 597 -5.24 6.92 0.94
C PHE A 597 -5.59 6.74 2.42
N SER A 598 -6.52 5.86 2.75
CA SER A 598 -6.91 5.53 4.13
C SER A 598 -5.88 4.69 4.89
N ARG A 599 -4.93 4.07 4.20
CA ARG A 599 -3.82 3.30 4.82
C ARG A 599 -2.61 4.17 5.14
N GLY A 600 -2.56 5.38 4.62
CA GLY A 600 -1.46 6.31 4.77
C GLY A 600 -1.73 7.42 5.80
N LYS A 601 -1.65 8.66 5.34
CA LYS A 601 -1.71 9.86 6.19
C LYS A 601 -3.14 10.33 6.53
N LEU A 602 -4.16 9.85 5.80
CA LEU A 602 -5.53 10.31 5.97
C LEU A 602 -6.25 9.47 7.02
N THR A 603 -6.23 9.94 8.25
CA THR A 603 -6.87 9.30 9.42
C THR A 603 -7.93 10.19 10.08
N ASP A 604 -8.19 11.38 9.54
CA ASP A 604 -9.14 12.38 10.04
C ASP A 604 -10.55 11.80 10.19
N PHE A 605 -11.01 11.00 9.22
CA PHE A 605 -12.32 10.37 9.22
C PHE A 605 -12.54 9.41 10.42
N LEU A 606 -11.50 8.85 11.00
CA LEU A 606 -11.61 7.92 12.14
C LEU A 606 -12.14 8.57 13.43
N SER A 607 -12.23 9.91 13.49
CA SER A 607 -12.78 10.66 14.62
C SER A 607 -14.25 11.04 14.43
N HIS A 608 -14.85 10.64 13.31
CA HIS A 608 -16.20 11.03 12.91
C HIS A 608 -17.00 9.83 12.46
N TYR A 609 -18.27 9.77 12.77
CA TYR A 609 -19.16 8.75 12.23
C TYR A 609 -19.33 8.92 10.71
N PRO A 610 -19.64 7.84 9.95
CA PRO A 610 -19.84 7.92 8.50
C PRO A 610 -21.16 8.59 8.12
N GLU A 611 -21.35 9.83 8.57
CA GLU A 611 -22.51 10.66 8.33
C GLU A 611 -22.12 11.98 7.68
N GLY A 612 -23.07 12.69 7.09
CA GLY A 612 -22.87 14.01 6.49
C GLY A 612 -21.65 14.03 5.56
N ARG A 613 -20.76 15.02 5.77
CA ARG A 613 -19.54 15.17 4.96
C ARG A 613 -18.53 14.02 5.14
N TRP A 614 -18.58 13.28 6.25
CA TRP A 614 -17.64 12.21 6.54
C TRP A 614 -18.01 10.88 5.87
N ARG A 615 -19.21 10.77 5.31
CA ARG A 615 -19.63 9.55 4.63
C ARG A 615 -18.72 9.18 3.46
N VAL A 616 -18.32 10.14 2.64
CA VAL A 616 -17.45 9.89 1.46
C VAL A 616 -16.06 9.39 1.87
N PRO A 617 -15.33 10.00 2.82
CA PRO A 617 -14.09 9.42 3.35
C PRO A 617 -14.22 7.97 3.82
N TRP A 618 -15.30 7.65 4.54
CA TRP A 618 -15.55 6.28 4.98
C TRP A 618 -15.82 5.33 3.81
N GLU A 619 -16.61 5.74 2.82
CA GLU A 619 -16.87 4.92 1.61
C GLU A 619 -15.59 4.70 0.78
N VAL A 620 -14.67 5.66 0.76
CA VAL A 620 -13.35 5.49 0.13
C VAL A 620 -12.49 4.52 0.93
N ALA A 621 -12.51 4.61 2.25
CA ALA A 621 -11.75 3.72 3.12
C ALA A 621 -12.31 2.29 3.17
N TYR A 622 -13.61 2.14 2.95
CA TYR A 622 -14.35 0.87 3.01
C TYR A 622 -15.21 0.65 1.74
N PRO A 623 -14.59 0.50 0.57
CA PRO A 623 -15.31 0.34 -0.69
C PRO A 623 -15.98 -1.03 -0.81
N ARG A 624 -17.14 -1.09 -1.49
CA ARG A 624 -17.81 -2.37 -1.85
C ARG A 624 -17.14 -3.04 -3.05
N ALA A 625 -15.85 -3.32 -2.92
CA ALA A 625 -15.08 -3.96 -3.97
C ALA A 625 -15.66 -5.31 -4.37
N PHE A 626 -15.76 -5.59 -5.67
CA PHE A 626 -16.26 -6.85 -6.21
C PHE A 626 -17.65 -7.25 -5.68
N GLU A 627 -18.55 -6.29 -5.51
CA GLU A 627 -19.83 -6.46 -4.79
C GLU A 627 -20.61 -7.69 -5.23
N SER A 628 -20.89 -7.85 -6.52
CA SER A 628 -21.65 -8.99 -7.03
C SER A 628 -21.02 -10.34 -6.71
N VAL A 629 -19.69 -10.42 -6.72
CA VAL A 629 -18.93 -11.63 -6.39
C VAL A 629 -19.03 -11.92 -4.89
N VAL A 630 -18.84 -10.90 -4.05
CA VAL A 630 -18.89 -11.04 -2.58
C VAL A 630 -20.29 -11.41 -2.13
N VAL A 631 -21.33 -10.73 -2.62
CA VAL A 631 -22.73 -11.02 -2.25
C VAL A 631 -23.10 -12.46 -2.61
N LYS A 632 -22.76 -12.91 -3.82
CA LYS A 632 -23.02 -14.30 -4.26
C LYS A 632 -22.30 -15.32 -3.38
N ALA A 633 -21.00 -15.14 -3.14
CA ALA A 633 -20.21 -16.07 -2.35
C ALA A 633 -20.64 -16.11 -0.88
N CYS A 634 -21.00 -14.98 -0.31
CA CYS A 634 -21.51 -14.89 1.06
C CYS A 634 -22.87 -15.58 1.21
N ALA A 635 -23.77 -15.44 0.24
CA ALA A 635 -25.05 -16.14 0.23
C ALA A 635 -24.86 -17.67 0.19
N LEU A 636 -23.92 -18.16 -0.66
CA LEU A 636 -23.60 -19.59 -0.76
C LEU A 636 -23.01 -20.17 0.55
N ASN A 637 -22.23 -19.36 1.28
CA ASN A 637 -21.53 -19.83 2.47
C ASN A 637 -22.16 -19.33 3.79
N THR A 638 -23.36 -18.75 3.74
CA THR A 638 -24.09 -18.24 4.92
C THR A 638 -23.21 -17.31 5.78
N LEU A 639 -22.58 -16.32 5.14
CA LEU A 639 -21.66 -15.40 5.77
C LEU A 639 -22.15 -13.95 5.61
N PRO A 640 -22.05 -13.09 6.64
CA PRO A 640 -22.33 -11.67 6.49
C PRO A 640 -21.35 -11.01 5.52
N THR A 641 -21.86 -10.27 4.53
CA THR A 641 -21.01 -9.58 3.54
C THR A 641 -20.05 -8.59 4.17
N PRO A 642 -20.40 -7.82 5.24
CA PRO A 642 -19.50 -6.94 5.94
C PRO A 642 -18.23 -7.64 6.45
N LEU A 643 -18.34 -8.85 6.92
CA LEU A 643 -17.19 -9.63 7.40
C LEU A 643 -16.27 -10.07 6.26
N ALA A 644 -16.84 -10.49 5.13
CA ALA A 644 -16.07 -10.88 3.95
C ALA A 644 -15.25 -9.71 3.39
N TRP A 645 -15.86 -8.52 3.27
CA TRP A 645 -15.14 -7.31 2.89
C TRP A 645 -14.09 -6.91 3.91
N GLY A 646 -14.37 -7.05 5.22
CA GLY A 646 -13.40 -6.79 6.27
C GLY A 646 -12.14 -7.66 6.14
N ILE A 647 -12.29 -8.96 5.88
CA ILE A 647 -11.17 -9.87 5.59
C ILE A 647 -10.43 -9.43 4.31
N MET A 648 -11.14 -9.24 3.20
CA MET A 648 -10.54 -8.85 1.91
C MET A 648 -9.73 -7.54 2.02
N ARG A 649 -10.25 -6.57 2.77
CA ARG A 649 -9.58 -5.30 3.04
C ARG A 649 -8.23 -5.50 3.73
N GLU A 650 -8.17 -6.36 4.71
CA GLU A 650 -6.94 -6.59 5.48
C GLU A 650 -5.94 -7.52 4.76
N GLU A 651 -6.42 -8.46 3.96
CA GLU A 651 -5.59 -9.45 3.26
C GLU A 651 -4.91 -8.90 2.01
N SER A 652 -5.64 -8.22 1.16
CA SER A 652 -5.15 -7.84 -0.17
C SER A 652 -5.24 -6.35 -0.48
N SER A 653 -5.90 -5.55 0.37
CA SER A 653 -6.30 -4.18 0.02
C SER A 653 -7.00 -4.13 -1.35
N PHE A 654 -7.79 -5.17 -1.66
CA PHE A 654 -8.57 -5.37 -2.89
C PHE A 654 -7.73 -5.63 -4.15
N ILE A 655 -6.43 -5.93 -4.04
CA ILE A 655 -5.59 -6.29 -5.18
C ILE A 655 -5.78 -7.78 -5.51
N ALA A 656 -6.40 -8.05 -6.67
CA ALA A 656 -6.84 -9.41 -7.01
C ALA A 656 -5.69 -10.39 -7.32
N ASP A 657 -4.56 -9.92 -7.85
CA ASP A 657 -3.45 -10.76 -8.29
C ASP A 657 -2.25 -10.73 -7.33
N VAL A 658 -2.41 -10.17 -6.14
CA VAL A 658 -1.36 -10.09 -5.13
C VAL A 658 -0.95 -11.47 -4.62
N ARG A 659 0.35 -11.66 -4.43
CA ARG A 659 0.94 -12.84 -3.80
C ARG A 659 1.82 -12.39 -2.64
N SER A 660 1.58 -12.93 -1.45
CA SER A 660 2.40 -12.65 -0.28
C SER A 660 3.71 -13.44 -0.29
N HIS A 661 4.65 -13.04 0.57
CA HIS A 661 5.88 -13.79 0.79
C HIS A 661 5.65 -15.20 1.33
N SER A 662 4.54 -15.44 2.01
CA SER A 662 4.12 -16.74 2.51
C SER A 662 3.40 -17.57 1.45
N ASN A 663 3.40 -17.10 0.19
CA ASN A 663 2.72 -17.74 -0.92
C ASN A 663 1.18 -17.74 -0.77
N ALA A 664 0.60 -16.80 -0.04
CA ALA A 664 -0.83 -16.55 -0.05
C ALA A 664 -1.20 -15.77 -1.31
N ILE A 665 -2.33 -16.08 -1.94
CA ILE A 665 -2.68 -15.60 -3.29
C ILE A 665 -4.10 -15.03 -3.30
N GLY A 666 -4.27 -13.92 -4.03
CA GLY A 666 -5.55 -13.36 -4.41
C GLY A 666 -6.24 -12.53 -3.32
N LEU A 667 -7.48 -12.14 -3.58
CA LEU A 667 -8.24 -11.21 -2.73
C LEU A 667 -8.34 -11.65 -1.27
N MET A 668 -8.51 -12.95 -1.04
CA MET A 668 -8.68 -13.54 0.30
C MET A 668 -7.38 -14.18 0.84
N GLN A 669 -6.24 -14.00 0.17
CA GLN A 669 -4.91 -14.45 0.57
C GLN A 669 -4.85 -15.91 1.05
N LEU A 670 -5.38 -16.81 0.24
CA LEU A 670 -5.33 -18.24 0.55
C LEU A 670 -3.97 -18.84 0.18
N ILE A 671 -3.36 -19.56 1.12
CA ILE A 671 -2.20 -20.39 0.78
C ILE A 671 -2.66 -21.62 -0.02
N PRO A 672 -1.89 -22.08 -1.05
CA PRO A 672 -2.31 -23.16 -1.94
C PRO A 672 -2.82 -24.44 -1.26
N PRO A 673 -2.21 -24.96 -0.15
CA PRO A 673 -2.74 -26.11 0.54
C PRO A 673 -4.14 -25.88 1.14
N THR A 674 -4.39 -24.71 1.70
CA THR A 674 -5.70 -24.34 2.26
C THR A 674 -6.75 -24.20 1.16
N ALA A 675 -6.38 -23.53 0.05
CA ALA A 675 -7.27 -23.39 -1.08
C ALA A 675 -7.63 -24.74 -1.70
N LYS A 676 -6.66 -25.65 -1.85
CA LYS A 676 -6.90 -27.04 -2.30
C LYS A 676 -7.85 -27.77 -1.37
N TRP A 677 -7.67 -27.61 -0.08
CA TRP A 677 -8.59 -28.22 0.90
C TRP A 677 -10.01 -27.67 0.77
N MET A 678 -10.17 -26.35 0.60
CA MET A 678 -11.50 -25.72 0.43
C MET A 678 -12.16 -26.07 -0.91
N ALA A 679 -11.38 -26.25 -1.97
CA ALA A 679 -11.87 -26.68 -3.28
C ALA A 679 -12.27 -28.18 -3.34
N SER A 680 -11.79 -28.99 -2.40
CA SER A 680 -12.08 -30.44 -2.37
C SER A 680 -13.58 -30.71 -2.29
N GLY A 681 -14.07 -31.58 -3.16
CA GLY A 681 -15.50 -31.91 -3.27
C GLY A 681 -16.36 -30.84 -3.95
N THR A 682 -15.73 -29.89 -4.64
CA THR A 682 -16.40 -28.87 -5.46
C THR A 682 -15.93 -28.94 -6.91
N SER A 683 -16.65 -28.23 -7.81
CA SER A 683 -16.23 -28.04 -9.20
C SER A 683 -15.35 -26.78 -9.38
N ILE A 684 -14.93 -26.13 -8.28
CA ILE A 684 -14.12 -24.92 -8.35
C ILE A 684 -12.72 -25.27 -8.85
N PRO A 685 -12.24 -24.67 -9.94
CA PRO A 685 -10.90 -24.91 -10.45
C PRO A 685 -9.87 -24.42 -9.43
N PHE A 686 -8.80 -25.18 -9.26
CA PHE A 686 -7.76 -24.90 -8.29
C PHE A 686 -6.36 -24.95 -8.95
N ASP A 687 -5.78 -23.81 -9.13
CA ASP A 687 -4.37 -23.56 -9.41
C ASP A 687 -4.00 -22.14 -8.99
N ASP A 688 -2.73 -21.79 -9.06
CA ASP A 688 -2.24 -20.45 -8.68
C ASP A 688 -2.84 -19.33 -9.55
N ALA A 689 -3.19 -19.61 -10.80
CA ALA A 689 -3.79 -18.64 -11.70
C ALA A 689 -5.27 -18.41 -11.36
N SER A 690 -5.99 -19.50 -11.04
CA SER A 690 -7.40 -19.40 -10.66
C SER A 690 -7.62 -18.65 -9.34
N LEU A 691 -6.70 -18.74 -8.38
CA LEU A 691 -6.76 -17.99 -7.12
C LEU A 691 -6.65 -16.47 -7.30
N LYS A 692 -6.13 -16.00 -8.43
CA LYS A 692 -6.09 -14.57 -8.78
C LYS A 692 -7.43 -14.07 -9.36
N ARG A 693 -8.34 -14.97 -9.71
CA ARG A 693 -9.68 -14.59 -10.16
C ARG A 693 -10.55 -14.28 -8.95
N PRO A 694 -11.21 -13.11 -8.93
CA PRO A 694 -12.05 -12.69 -7.81
C PRO A 694 -13.07 -13.73 -7.37
N GLU A 695 -13.77 -14.36 -8.33
CA GLU A 695 -14.82 -15.35 -8.07
C GLU A 695 -14.27 -16.55 -7.30
N VAL A 696 -13.12 -17.07 -7.68
CA VAL A 696 -12.49 -18.24 -7.04
C VAL A 696 -11.93 -17.88 -5.67
N SER A 697 -11.18 -16.79 -5.59
CA SER A 697 -10.56 -16.36 -4.34
C SER A 697 -11.62 -16.08 -3.26
N VAL A 698 -12.68 -15.33 -3.62
CA VAL A 698 -13.74 -14.96 -2.67
C VAL A 698 -14.59 -16.16 -2.27
N GLU A 699 -14.94 -17.05 -3.19
CA GLU A 699 -15.75 -18.23 -2.88
C GLU A 699 -15.01 -19.19 -1.92
N LEU A 700 -13.74 -19.48 -2.19
CA LEU A 700 -12.93 -20.35 -1.32
C LEU A 700 -12.63 -19.70 0.03
N GLY A 701 -12.36 -18.39 0.05
CA GLY A 701 -12.08 -17.65 1.28
C GLY A 701 -13.28 -17.50 2.19
N THR A 702 -14.46 -17.23 1.64
CA THR A 702 -15.72 -17.16 2.41
C THR A 702 -16.12 -18.55 2.93
N ARG A 703 -15.88 -19.63 2.16
CA ARG A 703 -16.07 -21.01 2.60
C ARG A 703 -15.19 -21.37 3.80
N LEU A 704 -13.90 -21.00 3.75
CA LEU A 704 -12.99 -21.18 4.88
C LEU A 704 -13.50 -20.42 6.12
N LEU A 705 -13.83 -19.13 5.95
CA LEU A 705 -14.25 -18.28 7.05
C LEU A 705 -15.55 -18.76 7.69
N SER A 706 -16.53 -19.21 6.89
CA SER A 706 -17.76 -19.81 7.37
C SER A 706 -17.48 -21.06 8.22
N LYS A 707 -16.61 -21.95 7.74
CA LYS A 707 -16.18 -23.14 8.50
C LYS A 707 -15.52 -22.75 9.83
N LEU A 708 -14.63 -21.77 9.83
CA LEU A 708 -13.95 -21.31 11.05
C LEU A 708 -14.94 -20.69 12.05
N ARG A 709 -15.96 -19.97 11.58
CA ARG A 709 -17.04 -19.44 12.46
C ARG A 709 -17.81 -20.55 13.16
N VAL A 710 -18.15 -21.60 12.43
CA VAL A 710 -18.83 -22.77 13.02
C VAL A 710 -17.93 -23.48 14.02
N THR A 711 -16.66 -23.68 13.69
CA THR A 711 -15.69 -24.40 14.53
C THR A 711 -15.40 -23.68 15.84
N HIS A 712 -15.20 -22.37 15.80
CA HIS A 712 -14.73 -21.59 16.96
C HIS A 712 -15.86 -20.86 17.71
N GLY A 713 -17.05 -20.74 17.13
CA GLY A 713 -18.25 -20.18 17.77
C GLY A 713 -18.20 -18.66 18.01
N HIS A 714 -17.00 -18.08 18.22
CA HIS A 714 -16.84 -16.64 18.47
C HIS A 714 -16.18 -15.94 17.28
N PRO A 715 -16.67 -14.77 16.79
CA PRO A 715 -16.12 -14.08 15.61
C PRO A 715 -14.63 -13.78 15.74
N ALA A 716 -14.17 -13.28 16.88
CA ALA A 716 -12.76 -12.95 17.10
C ALA A 716 -11.84 -14.19 16.99
N LEU A 717 -12.30 -15.35 17.46
CA LEU A 717 -11.55 -16.61 17.36
C LEU A 717 -11.50 -17.11 15.91
N ALA A 718 -12.60 -17.02 15.19
CA ALA A 718 -12.66 -17.37 13.77
C ALA A 718 -11.73 -16.47 12.92
N ILE A 719 -11.73 -15.17 13.18
CA ILE A 719 -10.82 -14.19 12.53
C ILE A 719 -9.36 -14.49 12.87
N GLY A 720 -9.07 -14.77 14.16
CA GLY A 720 -7.73 -15.16 14.58
C GLY A 720 -7.26 -16.46 13.93
N ALA A 721 -8.17 -17.45 13.78
CA ALA A 721 -7.90 -18.72 13.11
C ALA A 721 -7.68 -18.58 11.60
N TYR A 722 -8.32 -17.62 10.96
CA TYR A 722 -8.08 -17.30 9.55
C TYR A 722 -6.64 -16.84 9.32
N ASN A 723 -6.13 -15.97 10.19
CA ASN A 723 -4.78 -15.40 10.07
C ASN A 723 -3.68 -16.34 10.59
N ALA A 724 -3.84 -16.90 11.80
CA ALA A 724 -2.80 -17.70 12.48
C ALA A 724 -2.97 -19.22 12.34
N GLY A 725 -4.10 -19.65 11.80
CA GLY A 725 -4.50 -21.06 11.76
C GLY A 725 -5.21 -21.54 13.04
N GLY A 726 -6.17 -22.46 12.88
CA GLY A 726 -7.03 -22.94 13.97
C GLY A 726 -6.24 -23.53 15.16
N GLY A 727 -5.21 -24.33 14.91
CA GLY A 727 -4.40 -24.91 15.97
C GLY A 727 -3.63 -23.88 16.83
N ALA A 728 -3.32 -22.70 16.33
CA ALA A 728 -2.74 -21.63 17.15
C ALA A 728 -3.81 -21.05 18.10
N VAL A 729 -5.00 -20.79 17.59
CA VAL A 729 -6.11 -20.24 18.37
C VAL A 729 -6.54 -21.24 19.46
N GLU A 730 -6.63 -22.52 19.14
CA GLU A 730 -6.96 -23.57 20.10
C GLU A 730 -5.96 -23.61 21.27
N ARG A 731 -4.65 -23.49 21.01
CA ARG A 731 -3.65 -23.40 22.07
C ARG A 731 -3.80 -22.13 22.93
N TRP A 732 -4.14 -21.00 22.32
CA TRP A 732 -4.34 -19.75 23.08
C TRP A 732 -5.60 -19.80 23.95
N VAL A 733 -6.68 -20.41 23.43
CA VAL A 733 -7.90 -20.63 24.21
C VAL A 733 -7.65 -21.59 25.35
N ALA A 734 -6.90 -22.67 25.13
CA ALA A 734 -6.56 -23.62 26.19
C ALA A 734 -5.66 -23.00 27.27
N ALA A 735 -4.80 -22.05 26.92
CA ALA A 735 -3.90 -21.36 27.84
C ALA A 735 -4.52 -20.13 28.55
N LYS A 736 -5.76 -19.76 28.19
CA LYS A 736 -6.41 -18.55 28.76
C LYS A 736 -6.65 -18.69 30.26
N THR A 737 -6.45 -17.58 30.96
CA THR A 737 -6.68 -17.49 32.42
C THR A 737 -8.09 -17.01 32.77
N ASN A 738 -8.77 -16.36 31.82
CA ASN A 738 -10.16 -15.91 31.95
C ASN A 738 -10.87 -15.96 30.57
N ASP A 739 -12.17 -15.74 30.57
CA ASP A 739 -13.02 -15.83 29.37
C ASP A 739 -13.31 -14.48 28.71
N GLU A 740 -12.72 -13.39 29.21
CA GLU A 740 -13.03 -12.04 28.72
C GLU A 740 -12.32 -11.75 27.40
N LEU A 741 -13.10 -11.39 26.40
CA LEU A 741 -12.64 -11.12 25.05
C LEU A 741 -11.53 -10.05 25.00
N ASP A 742 -11.74 -8.95 25.72
CA ASP A 742 -10.82 -7.81 25.70
C ASP A 742 -9.40 -8.18 26.19
N LEU A 743 -9.29 -8.85 27.32
CA LEU A 743 -8.01 -9.33 27.84
C LEU A 743 -7.44 -10.44 26.95
N PHE A 744 -8.29 -11.36 26.46
CA PHE A 744 -7.83 -12.40 25.55
C PHE A 744 -7.19 -11.85 24.29
N VAL A 745 -7.83 -10.87 23.62
CA VAL A 745 -7.29 -10.26 22.40
C VAL A 745 -5.95 -9.59 22.66
N GLU A 746 -5.80 -8.85 23.78
CA GLU A 746 -4.54 -8.21 24.15
C GLU A 746 -3.43 -9.21 24.46
N LEU A 747 -3.77 -10.41 24.93
CA LEU A 747 -2.84 -11.48 25.28
C LEU A 747 -2.51 -12.43 24.11
N VAL A 748 -3.08 -12.23 22.92
CA VAL A 748 -2.70 -13.00 21.73
C VAL A 748 -1.20 -12.78 21.47
N PRO A 749 -0.36 -13.85 21.47
CA PRO A 749 1.10 -13.69 21.44
C PRO A 749 1.66 -13.17 20.11
N TYR A 750 0.86 -13.26 19.03
CA TYR A 750 1.24 -12.80 17.70
C TYR A 750 0.69 -11.40 17.47
N ASP A 751 1.56 -10.40 17.50
CA ASP A 751 1.22 -8.98 17.28
C ASP A 751 0.38 -8.80 16.01
N GLU A 752 0.77 -9.49 14.94
CA GLU A 752 0.04 -9.47 13.67
C GLU A 752 -1.40 -9.95 13.85
N THR A 753 -1.61 -11.10 14.46
CA THR A 753 -2.94 -11.69 14.62
C THR A 753 -3.78 -10.91 15.63
N ARG A 754 -3.19 -10.42 16.72
CA ARG A 754 -3.85 -9.52 17.67
C ARG A 754 -4.42 -8.30 16.98
N ASN A 755 -3.61 -7.65 16.17
CA ASN A 755 -3.99 -6.47 15.42
C ASN A 755 -4.96 -6.80 14.27
N TYR A 756 -4.81 -7.96 13.65
CA TYR A 756 -5.73 -8.44 12.61
C TYR A 756 -7.15 -8.62 13.14
N ILE A 757 -7.32 -9.26 14.31
CA ILE A 757 -8.62 -9.43 14.95
C ILE A 757 -9.30 -8.06 15.15
N LYS A 758 -8.58 -7.08 15.71
CA LYS A 758 -9.10 -5.73 15.96
C LYS A 758 -9.54 -5.05 14.66
N ARG A 759 -8.68 -5.07 13.64
CA ARG A 759 -8.96 -4.44 12.34
C ARG A 759 -10.16 -5.05 11.62
N VAL A 760 -10.25 -6.38 11.59
CA VAL A 760 -11.35 -7.05 10.89
C VAL A 760 -12.68 -6.80 11.59
N LEU A 761 -12.74 -6.84 12.93
CA LEU A 761 -13.97 -6.52 13.68
C LEU A 761 -14.40 -5.06 13.47
N SER A 762 -13.45 -4.12 13.50
CA SER A 762 -13.73 -2.70 13.20
C SER A 762 -14.21 -2.54 11.75
N SER A 763 -13.57 -3.22 10.80
CA SER A 763 -13.97 -3.20 9.38
C SER A 763 -15.35 -3.79 9.17
N GLN A 764 -15.68 -4.89 9.84
CA GLN A 764 -17.03 -5.47 9.80
C GLN A 764 -18.08 -4.46 10.28
N ALA A 765 -17.81 -3.75 11.37
CA ALA A 765 -18.72 -2.73 11.89
C ALA A 765 -18.87 -1.55 10.91
N ALA A 766 -17.77 -1.08 10.33
CA ALA A 766 -17.78 0.00 9.35
C ALA A 766 -18.59 -0.37 8.10
N TYR A 767 -18.36 -1.54 7.52
CA TYR A 767 -19.12 -2.02 6.38
C TYR A 767 -20.60 -2.22 6.71
N ALA A 768 -20.91 -2.77 7.89
CA ALA A 768 -22.28 -2.93 8.32
C ALA A 768 -22.99 -1.58 8.52
N TYR A 769 -22.32 -0.62 9.14
CA TYR A 769 -22.86 0.73 9.33
C TYR A 769 -23.15 1.43 8.00
N LEU A 770 -22.21 1.37 7.07
CA LEU A 770 -22.32 2.03 5.77
C LEU A 770 -23.37 1.41 4.86
N TYR A 771 -23.47 0.07 4.83
CA TYR A 771 -24.14 -0.63 3.73
C TYR A 771 -25.18 -1.67 4.16
N ASP A 772 -25.14 -2.15 5.42
CA ASP A 772 -26.05 -3.16 5.92
C ASP A 772 -26.38 -2.92 7.40
N PRO A 773 -27.22 -1.93 7.71
CA PRO A 773 -27.58 -1.63 9.09
C PRO A 773 -28.18 -2.81 9.86
N THR A 774 -28.74 -3.81 9.16
CA THR A 774 -29.29 -5.01 9.82
C THR A 774 -28.18 -5.92 10.34
N ALA A 775 -27.04 -6.00 9.62
CA ALA A 775 -25.86 -6.73 10.04
C ALA A 775 -25.06 -6.01 11.15
N LEU A 776 -25.27 -4.70 11.35
CA LEU A 776 -24.59 -3.92 12.39
C LEU A 776 -24.88 -4.45 13.80
N LYS A 777 -26.00 -5.13 13.99
CA LYS A 777 -26.35 -5.73 15.30
C LYS A 777 -25.33 -6.76 15.77
N GLU A 778 -24.68 -7.49 14.85
CA GLU A 778 -23.67 -8.51 15.20
C GLU A 778 -22.42 -7.87 15.84
N PRO A 779 -21.71 -6.92 15.21
CA PRO A 779 -20.54 -6.30 15.83
C PRO A 779 -20.87 -5.43 17.04
N LEU A 780 -22.03 -4.78 17.11
CA LEU A 780 -22.45 -3.96 18.27
C LEU A 780 -22.86 -4.84 19.47
N ARG A 781 -23.23 -6.09 19.25
CA ARG A 781 -23.55 -7.07 20.29
C ARG A 781 -22.45 -8.11 20.43
N LEU A 782 -21.20 -7.71 20.14
CA LEU A 782 -20.05 -8.57 20.29
C LEU A 782 -20.04 -9.24 21.67
N SER A 783 -20.01 -10.57 21.72
CA SER A 783 -19.92 -11.27 22.98
C SER A 783 -18.65 -10.85 23.72
N LEU A 784 -18.82 -10.38 24.97
CA LEU A 784 -17.69 -9.99 25.81
C LEU A 784 -16.99 -11.20 26.43
N ARG A 785 -17.56 -12.39 26.26
CA ARG A 785 -17.00 -13.65 26.71
C ARG A 785 -16.84 -14.60 25.51
N LEU A 786 -15.74 -15.32 25.50
CA LEU A 786 -15.41 -16.23 24.41
C LEU A 786 -16.33 -17.46 24.33
N GLY A 787 -17.00 -17.80 25.45
CA GLY A 787 -17.68 -19.08 25.57
C GLY A 787 -16.72 -20.26 25.70
N ARG A 788 -17.23 -21.39 26.08
CA ARG A 788 -16.47 -22.67 26.09
C ARG A 788 -16.76 -23.49 24.86
#